data_1c96178e879fcb47023af6801d079695
#
_entry.id   1c96178e879fcb47023af6801d079695
#
_cell.length_a   1.000
_cell.length_b   1.000
_cell.length_c   1.000
_cell.angle_alpha   90.00
_cell.angle_beta   90.00
_cell.angle_gamma   90.00
#
_symmetry.space_group_name_H-M   'P 1'
#
loop_
_entity.id
_entity.type
_entity.pdbx_description
1 polymer ?
#
loop_
_entity_poly.entity_id
_entity_poly.type
_entity_poly.pdbx_seq_one_letter_code
_entity_poly.pdbx_strand_id
1 'polypeptide(L)'
;MVSTTTNALLEVAERIRELRILSGYTEEQMAQMTGVDLEEYQVYERGETDLPFTFIHKCALTFGVEIMELMEGDTPRLTGYAVTRRGKGQLTAKEPGIEISSIAPLFKNRKADPYWVRYEYSEEEQRKPIHQVTHKGQEFDLIIDGHMKIKIGEHTETPGPGDCIYYDSGKPHGIIAVGGADCTFLAVILADEEVQWDHGHIVQTVEEDGKEIYLLKPSLGYMDDFVETTEDETGYPLSVDFKNTERFNFAFDVVDAIAEKEPNRLAMIHLDREKTERRFTFEQMKKMSARAANYFRALGIERGDRVMLVMRRNWEFWPVIVGLHKLGAIAIPATDQLVEKDFEYRFQTAGVSAIVCTAYGNCAAEAEKAMERCPTVRLKVVSGGKREGWHSFDDEYEMYSSRFHRTEDSIQGNDTMLMLFSSGTSGYPKAVAHSCKYPLGHYVTARYWHCVDPDGVHLTISDTGWGKALWGKLYGQWMNGAATFVYDFDRFSADDILPLFAKYNITTFCAPPTMYRFFIKEDLSKYDLSSIKHASIAGEAMNPEVYEQFRKVTGLSIMEGFGQTETTLVIGNFVGTTPKPGSMGKPNPMYSVELMDAEGKPVGTGDTGEIVIYTGAGDPCGLFKGYYEAPEATAEHWHDDYYHTGDLAWQDEDGYFWYVGRADDVIKSSGYRIGPFEIESVIMELPYVLECGVCAAPDEIRGQVVKACITLTKGTEGTDALKKEIQDYVKKRTAPYKYPRIVEFRDELPKTISGKIIRNKL
;
A
#
# COMPACT_ATOMS: atom_id res chain seq x y z
N MET A 1 -22.48 6.95 -28.83
CA MET A 1 -22.07 8.12 -28.06
C MET A 1 -23.19 8.74 -27.19
N VAL A 2 -24.33 8.10 -26.99
CA VAL A 2 -25.46 8.62 -26.17
C VAL A 2 -25.51 7.94 -24.78
N SER A 3 -24.72 6.90 -24.54
CA SER A 3 -24.87 6.10 -23.30
C SER A 3 -23.95 6.48 -22.13
N THR A 4 -22.87 7.21 -22.37
CA THR A 4 -21.90 7.57 -21.31
C THR A 4 -22.29 8.82 -20.54
N THR A 5 -22.87 9.82 -21.18
CA THR A 5 -23.27 11.09 -20.53
C THR A 5 -24.48 10.91 -19.60
N THR A 6 -25.41 10.03 -19.96
CA THR A 6 -26.61 9.73 -19.12
C THR A 6 -26.24 9.02 -17.82
N ASN A 7 -25.14 8.26 -17.81
CA ASN A 7 -24.70 7.53 -16.63
C ASN A 7 -24.03 8.44 -15.59
N ALA A 8 -23.22 9.39 -16.02
CA ALA A 8 -22.54 10.34 -15.14
C ALA A 8 -23.53 11.29 -14.40
N LEU A 9 -24.57 11.75 -15.10
CA LEU A 9 -25.62 12.58 -14.50
C LEU A 9 -26.40 11.84 -13.42
N LEU A 10 -26.77 10.59 -13.69
CA LEU A 10 -27.45 9.75 -12.71
C LEU A 10 -26.59 9.51 -11.45
N GLU A 11 -25.28 9.32 -11.60
CA GLU A 11 -24.36 9.14 -10.48
C GLU A 11 -24.28 10.42 -9.61
N VAL A 12 -24.25 11.62 -10.19
CA VAL A 12 -24.28 12.88 -9.43
C VAL A 12 -25.60 13.04 -8.68
N ALA A 13 -26.73 12.78 -9.33
CA ALA A 13 -28.05 12.84 -8.71
C ALA A 13 -28.19 11.84 -7.54
N GLU A 14 -27.65 10.61 -7.71
CA GLU A 14 -27.62 9.59 -6.65
C GLU A 14 -26.77 10.06 -5.44
N ARG A 15 -25.62 10.70 -5.68
CA ARG A 15 -24.75 11.25 -4.63
C ARG A 15 -25.46 12.38 -3.85
N ILE A 16 -26.13 13.29 -4.56
CA ILE A 16 -26.92 14.37 -3.93
C ILE A 16 -28.03 13.78 -3.06
N ARG A 17 -28.79 12.83 -3.58
CA ARG A 17 -29.85 12.14 -2.85
C ARG A 17 -29.32 11.44 -1.60
N GLU A 18 -28.20 10.75 -1.76
CA GLU A 18 -27.56 10.03 -0.65
C GLU A 18 -27.12 11.00 0.48
N LEU A 19 -26.48 12.10 0.13
CA LEU A 19 -26.06 13.12 1.10
C LEU A 19 -27.25 13.82 1.77
N ARG A 20 -28.34 14.07 1.03
CA ARG A 20 -29.58 14.59 1.61
C ARG A 20 -30.12 13.67 2.70
N ILE A 21 -30.23 12.38 2.38
CA ILE A 21 -30.73 11.38 3.33
C ILE A 21 -29.80 11.29 4.55
N LEU A 22 -28.46 11.29 4.33
CA LEU A 22 -27.46 11.25 5.39
C LEU A 22 -27.51 12.46 6.32
N SER A 23 -27.76 13.63 5.75
CA SER A 23 -27.85 14.90 6.50
C SER A 23 -29.21 15.07 7.17
N GLY A 24 -30.16 14.17 6.89
CA GLY A 24 -31.49 14.20 7.49
C GLY A 24 -32.42 15.28 6.92
N TYR A 25 -32.11 15.81 5.74
CA TYR A 25 -32.94 16.82 5.08
C TYR A 25 -34.10 16.19 4.30
N THR A 26 -35.26 16.87 4.30
CA THR A 26 -36.35 16.52 3.37
C THR A 26 -36.10 17.15 2.00
N GLU A 27 -36.80 16.69 0.98
CA GLU A 27 -36.75 17.26 -0.37
C GLU A 27 -37.17 18.74 -0.37
N GLU A 28 -38.20 19.09 0.45
CA GLU A 28 -38.68 20.48 0.61
C GLU A 28 -37.59 21.38 1.24
N GLN A 29 -36.88 20.86 2.24
CA GLN A 29 -35.78 21.61 2.86
C GLN A 29 -34.64 21.84 1.86
N MET A 30 -34.28 20.83 1.10
CA MET A 30 -33.24 20.99 0.08
C MET A 30 -33.66 21.92 -1.05
N ALA A 31 -34.89 21.83 -1.53
CA ALA A 31 -35.42 22.77 -2.52
C ALA A 31 -35.31 24.22 -2.03
N GLN A 32 -35.69 24.49 -0.75
CA GLN A 32 -35.54 25.80 -0.14
C GLN A 32 -34.08 26.26 -0.04
N MET A 33 -33.16 25.38 0.40
CA MET A 33 -31.73 25.69 0.58
C MET A 33 -31.02 25.94 -0.76
N THR A 34 -31.40 25.20 -1.79
CA THR A 34 -30.82 25.34 -3.14
C THR A 34 -31.52 26.45 -3.96
N GLY A 35 -32.68 26.92 -3.50
CA GLY A 35 -33.42 28.01 -4.14
C GLY A 35 -34.09 27.61 -5.44
N VAL A 36 -34.50 26.36 -5.54
CA VAL A 36 -35.33 25.82 -6.63
C VAL A 36 -36.70 25.43 -6.07
N ASP A 37 -37.73 25.28 -6.92
CA ASP A 37 -39.01 24.78 -6.44
C ASP A 37 -38.92 23.24 -6.17
N LEU A 38 -39.87 22.70 -5.41
CA LEU A 38 -39.86 21.32 -5.00
C LEU A 38 -39.95 20.33 -6.19
N GLU A 39 -40.76 20.68 -7.18
CA GLU A 39 -40.98 19.84 -8.37
C GLU A 39 -39.70 19.78 -9.22
N GLU A 40 -38.99 20.90 -9.36
CA GLU A 40 -37.71 21.02 -10.03
C GLU A 40 -36.60 20.25 -9.25
N TYR A 41 -36.55 20.41 -7.92
CA TYR A 41 -35.61 19.66 -7.06
C TYR A 41 -35.78 18.15 -7.26
N GLN A 42 -37.03 17.66 -7.26
CA GLN A 42 -37.32 16.24 -7.45
C GLN A 42 -36.89 15.70 -8.81
N VAL A 43 -37.02 16.52 -9.86
CA VAL A 43 -36.54 16.17 -11.21
C VAL A 43 -35.02 16.09 -11.24
N TYR A 44 -34.33 17.01 -10.61
CA TYR A 44 -32.86 17.00 -10.47
C TYR A 44 -32.39 15.79 -9.67
N GLU A 45 -32.99 15.51 -8.52
CA GLU A 45 -32.57 14.38 -7.69
C GLU A 45 -32.84 12.99 -8.32
N ARG A 46 -33.78 12.92 -9.26
CA ARG A 46 -34.00 11.69 -10.05
C ARG A 46 -33.09 11.56 -11.28
N GLY A 47 -32.29 12.60 -11.57
CA GLY A 47 -31.42 12.62 -12.75
C GLY A 47 -32.19 12.61 -14.08
N GLU A 48 -33.42 13.13 -14.08
CA GLU A 48 -34.27 13.18 -15.28
C GLU A 48 -33.96 14.33 -16.23
N THR A 49 -33.13 15.28 -15.79
CA THR A 49 -32.64 16.41 -16.57
C THR A 49 -31.20 16.78 -16.17
N ASP A 50 -30.54 17.59 -16.97
CA ASP A 50 -29.21 18.10 -16.65
C ASP A 50 -29.26 18.96 -15.37
N LEU A 51 -28.22 18.83 -14.53
CA LEU A 51 -28.11 19.52 -13.25
C LEU A 51 -27.37 20.83 -13.44
N PRO A 52 -28.01 22.00 -13.18
CA PRO A 52 -27.33 23.28 -13.25
C PRO A 52 -26.14 23.35 -12.29
N PHE A 53 -25.05 23.98 -12.72
CA PHE A 53 -23.87 24.18 -11.86
C PHE A 53 -24.22 24.83 -10.53
N THR A 54 -25.05 25.88 -10.57
CA THR A 54 -25.50 26.59 -9.35
C THR A 54 -26.25 25.69 -8.39
N PHE A 55 -27.01 24.73 -8.90
CA PHE A 55 -27.69 23.72 -8.09
C PHE A 55 -26.69 22.79 -7.42
N ILE A 56 -25.75 22.22 -8.19
CA ILE A 56 -24.71 21.33 -7.68
C ILE A 56 -23.84 22.03 -6.63
N HIS A 57 -23.42 23.29 -6.91
CA HIS A 57 -22.63 24.10 -5.99
C HIS A 57 -23.38 24.38 -4.67
N LYS A 58 -24.67 24.73 -4.73
CA LYS A 58 -25.48 24.93 -3.52
C LYS A 58 -25.68 23.62 -2.74
N CYS A 59 -25.85 22.51 -3.42
CA CYS A 59 -25.87 21.19 -2.77
C CYS A 59 -24.56 20.90 -2.04
N ALA A 60 -23.41 21.14 -2.68
CA ALA A 60 -22.09 20.94 -2.09
C ALA A 60 -21.92 21.78 -0.81
N LEU A 61 -22.26 23.07 -0.88
CA LEU A 61 -22.26 23.97 0.29
C LEU A 61 -23.18 23.49 1.41
N THR A 62 -24.40 23.06 1.06
CA THR A 62 -25.39 22.60 2.06
C THR A 62 -24.94 21.36 2.78
N PHE A 63 -24.26 20.43 2.07
CA PHE A 63 -23.76 19.19 2.65
C PHE A 63 -22.40 19.31 3.30
N GLY A 64 -21.67 20.43 3.10
CA GLY A 64 -20.31 20.60 3.58
C GLY A 64 -19.31 19.66 2.90
N VAL A 65 -19.47 19.44 1.59
CA VAL A 65 -18.56 18.63 0.76
C VAL A 65 -18.00 19.47 -0.38
N GLU A 66 -16.86 19.06 -0.92
CA GLU A 66 -16.30 19.68 -2.12
C GLU A 66 -17.18 19.34 -3.34
N ILE A 67 -17.26 20.28 -4.29
CA ILE A 67 -18.09 20.08 -5.49
C ILE A 67 -17.65 18.85 -6.29
N MET A 68 -16.35 18.54 -6.22
CA MET A 68 -15.76 17.38 -6.88
C MET A 68 -16.17 16.05 -6.24
N GLU A 69 -16.43 16.04 -4.95
CA GLU A 69 -16.98 14.86 -4.28
C GLU A 69 -18.36 14.51 -4.81
N LEU A 70 -19.17 15.54 -5.15
CA LEU A 70 -20.45 15.31 -5.83
C LEU A 70 -20.27 14.86 -7.27
N MET A 71 -19.34 15.47 -8.00
CA MET A 71 -19.17 15.23 -9.43
C MET A 71 -18.50 13.88 -9.72
N GLU A 72 -17.39 13.57 -9.05
CA GLU A 72 -16.55 12.41 -9.33
C GLU A 72 -16.67 11.30 -8.27
N GLY A 73 -17.20 11.60 -7.09
CA GLY A 73 -17.24 10.67 -5.96
C GLY A 73 -15.89 10.48 -5.27
N ASP A 74 -14.95 11.39 -5.49
CA ASP A 74 -13.60 11.36 -4.92
C ASP A 74 -13.25 12.68 -4.21
N THR A 75 -12.42 12.62 -3.19
CA THR A 75 -12.04 13.78 -2.36
C THR A 75 -10.79 14.44 -2.92
N PRO A 76 -10.75 15.80 -3.09
CA PRO A 76 -9.52 16.52 -3.43
C PRO A 76 -8.39 16.24 -2.43
N ARG A 77 -7.15 16.08 -2.93
CA ARG A 77 -6.03 15.53 -2.13
C ARG A 77 -4.78 16.40 -2.12
N LEU A 78 -4.59 17.26 -3.13
CA LEU A 78 -3.40 18.11 -3.26
C LEU A 78 -3.51 19.32 -2.34
N THR A 79 -2.42 19.69 -1.66
CA THR A 79 -2.37 20.80 -0.70
C THR A 79 -1.34 21.87 -1.03
N GLY A 80 -0.35 21.54 -1.85
CA GLY A 80 0.74 22.45 -2.22
C GLY A 80 0.43 23.22 -3.50
N TYR A 81 0.24 22.54 -4.63
CA TYR A 81 -0.11 23.17 -5.90
C TYR A 81 -0.84 22.16 -6.83
N ALA A 82 -1.59 22.69 -7.78
CA ALA A 82 -2.18 21.91 -8.86
C ALA A 82 -1.89 22.58 -10.20
N VAL A 83 -1.60 21.80 -11.24
CA VAL A 83 -1.37 22.29 -12.61
C VAL A 83 -2.36 21.64 -13.55
N THR A 84 -3.28 22.43 -14.07
CA THR A 84 -4.19 21.99 -15.14
C THR A 84 -3.70 22.51 -16.48
N ARG A 85 -3.42 21.60 -17.40
CA ARG A 85 -2.96 21.95 -18.75
C ARG A 85 -4.14 22.43 -19.61
N ARG A 86 -3.87 23.23 -20.63
CA ARG A 86 -4.90 23.75 -21.55
C ARG A 86 -5.78 22.63 -22.12
N GLY A 87 -7.09 22.76 -21.96
CA GLY A 87 -8.08 21.79 -22.41
C GLY A 87 -8.18 20.51 -21.55
N LYS A 88 -7.53 20.50 -20.37
CA LYS A 88 -7.57 19.40 -19.39
C LYS A 88 -8.31 19.79 -18.11
N GLY A 89 -9.05 20.89 -18.12
CA GLY A 89 -9.99 21.20 -17.05
C GLY A 89 -11.07 20.13 -16.97
N GLN A 90 -11.52 19.85 -15.76
CA GLN A 90 -12.57 18.87 -15.51
C GLN A 90 -13.93 19.49 -15.74
N LEU A 91 -14.70 18.93 -16.68
CA LEU A 91 -16.04 19.40 -16.97
C LEU A 91 -16.94 19.23 -15.76
N THR A 92 -17.34 20.34 -15.15
CA THR A 92 -18.13 20.37 -13.93
C THR A 92 -19.61 20.52 -14.23
N ALA A 93 -19.97 21.28 -15.26
CA ALA A 93 -21.35 21.40 -15.70
C ALA A 93 -21.41 21.63 -17.21
N LYS A 94 -22.43 21.09 -17.83
CA LYS A 94 -22.77 21.31 -19.22
C LYS A 94 -24.27 21.53 -19.34
N GLU A 95 -24.64 22.78 -19.54
CA GLU A 95 -26.01 23.18 -19.81
C GLU A 95 -26.15 23.56 -21.30
N PRO A 96 -27.35 23.61 -21.87
CA PRO A 96 -27.51 24.08 -23.25
C PRO A 96 -26.89 25.45 -23.44
N GLY A 97 -25.78 25.51 -24.23
CA GLY A 97 -25.07 26.74 -24.51
C GLY A 97 -24.04 27.19 -23.46
N ILE A 98 -23.81 26.39 -22.37
CA ILE A 98 -22.86 26.73 -21.31
C ILE A 98 -21.99 25.52 -20.98
N GLU A 99 -20.67 25.70 -20.97
CA GLU A 99 -19.71 24.70 -20.51
C GLU A 99 -18.86 25.29 -19.36
N ILE A 100 -18.81 24.59 -18.23
CA ILE A 100 -18.05 25.02 -17.04
C ILE A 100 -17.07 23.90 -16.68
N SER A 101 -15.78 24.21 -16.65
CA SER A 101 -14.73 23.25 -16.28
C SER A 101 -13.92 23.76 -15.10
N SER A 102 -13.81 22.98 -14.03
CA SER A 102 -12.89 23.26 -12.92
C SER A 102 -11.44 23.15 -13.39
N ILE A 103 -10.60 24.10 -13.01
CA ILE A 103 -9.17 24.10 -13.33
C ILE A 103 -8.26 23.82 -12.13
N ALA A 104 -8.86 23.53 -10.97
CA ALA A 104 -8.12 23.07 -9.80
C ALA A 104 -8.91 21.96 -9.03
N PRO A 105 -9.43 20.93 -9.72
CA PRO A 105 -10.39 19.99 -9.13
C PRO A 105 -9.80 19.18 -7.97
N LEU A 106 -8.50 18.90 -8.00
CA LEU A 106 -7.82 18.05 -7.01
C LEU A 106 -7.18 18.83 -5.86
N PHE A 107 -7.28 20.17 -5.84
CA PHE A 107 -6.70 20.98 -4.78
C PHE A 107 -7.64 21.08 -3.59
N LYS A 108 -7.17 20.68 -2.40
CA LYS A 108 -7.94 20.62 -1.15
C LYS A 108 -7.96 21.98 -0.43
N ASN A 109 -9.05 22.27 0.28
CA ASN A 109 -9.21 23.48 1.10
C ASN A 109 -9.01 24.78 0.30
N ARG A 110 -9.57 24.84 -0.88
CA ARG A 110 -9.51 26.04 -1.73
C ARG A 110 -10.22 27.21 -1.07
N LYS A 111 -9.58 28.37 -1.11
CA LYS A 111 -10.20 29.67 -0.74
C LYS A 111 -10.88 30.34 -1.92
N ALA A 112 -10.61 29.83 -3.12
CA ALA A 112 -11.18 30.29 -4.35
C ALA A 112 -11.35 29.12 -5.33
N ASP A 113 -12.48 29.07 -6.00
CA ASP A 113 -12.81 28.05 -7.01
C ASP A 113 -12.65 28.62 -8.40
N PRO A 114 -11.56 28.30 -9.12
CA PRO A 114 -11.34 28.78 -10.47
C PRO A 114 -11.97 27.84 -11.50
N TYR A 115 -12.72 28.45 -12.44
CA TYR A 115 -13.40 27.75 -13.52
C TYR A 115 -13.06 28.35 -14.87
N TRP A 116 -12.94 27.49 -15.88
CA TRP A 116 -12.93 27.86 -17.27
C TRP A 116 -14.34 27.76 -17.80
N VAL A 117 -14.92 28.90 -18.20
CA VAL A 117 -16.33 29.00 -18.58
C VAL A 117 -16.45 29.41 -20.03
N ARG A 118 -17.33 28.75 -20.77
CA ARG A 118 -17.67 29.09 -22.17
C ARG A 118 -19.17 29.21 -22.28
N TYR A 119 -19.61 30.35 -22.79
CA TYR A 119 -20.98 30.60 -23.21
C TYR A 119 -21.06 30.59 -24.71
N GLU A 120 -21.93 29.79 -25.30
CA GLU A 120 -22.22 29.80 -26.73
C GLU A 120 -23.09 31.00 -27.09
N TYR A 121 -22.79 31.64 -28.24
CA TYR A 121 -23.63 32.71 -28.75
C TYR A 121 -24.94 32.13 -29.30
N SER A 122 -26.07 32.74 -28.93
CA SER A 122 -27.38 32.37 -29.42
C SER A 122 -28.23 33.62 -29.71
N GLU A 123 -28.74 33.76 -30.95
CA GLU A 123 -29.68 34.82 -31.28
C GLU A 123 -30.99 34.72 -30.50
N GLU A 124 -31.36 33.54 -30.07
CA GLU A 124 -32.56 33.32 -29.23
C GLU A 124 -32.38 33.95 -27.85
N GLU A 125 -31.22 33.73 -27.22
CA GLU A 125 -30.91 34.29 -25.89
C GLU A 125 -30.80 35.83 -25.94
N GLN A 126 -30.38 36.42 -27.06
CA GLN A 126 -30.37 37.89 -27.22
C GLN A 126 -31.76 38.54 -27.12
N ARG A 127 -32.82 37.76 -27.35
CA ARG A 127 -34.21 38.23 -27.34
C ARG A 127 -34.93 37.99 -26.01
N LYS A 128 -34.32 37.21 -25.13
CA LYS A 128 -34.87 36.88 -23.80
C LYS A 128 -34.31 37.83 -22.71
N PRO A 129 -35.00 38.04 -21.61
CA PRO A 129 -34.38 38.60 -20.42
C PRO A 129 -33.24 37.70 -19.95
N ILE A 130 -32.12 38.31 -19.53
CA ILE A 130 -31.00 37.56 -18.98
C ILE A 130 -31.46 36.86 -17.71
N HIS A 131 -31.37 35.54 -17.66
CA HIS A 131 -31.64 34.74 -16.51
C HIS A 131 -30.65 35.11 -15.38
N GLN A 132 -31.13 35.42 -14.20
CA GLN A 132 -30.30 35.81 -13.08
C GLN A 132 -30.32 34.74 -11.98
N VAL A 133 -29.16 34.42 -11.46
CA VAL A 133 -28.91 33.48 -10.36
C VAL A 133 -28.24 34.21 -9.19
N THR A 134 -28.17 33.59 -8.04
CA THR A 134 -27.43 34.09 -6.85
C THR A 134 -26.70 32.91 -6.22
N HIS A 135 -25.49 33.16 -5.74
CA HIS A 135 -24.78 32.26 -4.83
C HIS A 135 -23.96 33.06 -3.82
N LYS A 136 -23.56 32.42 -2.71
CA LYS A 136 -22.76 33.06 -1.69
C LYS A 136 -21.35 33.32 -2.17
N GLY A 137 -20.75 34.40 -1.65
CA GLY A 137 -19.38 34.78 -1.91
C GLY A 137 -19.22 35.94 -2.88
N GLN A 138 -18.06 36.01 -3.47
CA GLN A 138 -17.71 37.03 -4.48
C GLN A 138 -17.18 36.32 -5.71
N GLU A 139 -17.33 36.94 -6.86
CA GLU A 139 -16.87 36.37 -8.13
C GLU A 139 -16.03 37.37 -8.91
N PHE A 140 -14.94 36.87 -9.49
CA PHE A 140 -14.05 37.59 -10.39
C PHE A 140 -14.02 36.88 -11.74
N ASP A 141 -14.39 37.60 -12.81
CA ASP A 141 -14.35 37.10 -14.18
C ASP A 141 -13.32 37.88 -14.99
N LEU A 142 -12.44 37.15 -15.70
CA LEU A 142 -11.51 37.68 -16.68
C LEU A 142 -11.88 37.15 -18.05
N ILE A 143 -12.25 38.05 -18.98
CA ILE A 143 -12.65 37.67 -20.34
C ILE A 143 -11.39 37.32 -21.15
N ILE A 144 -11.37 36.10 -21.70
CA ILE A 144 -10.25 35.58 -22.48
C ILE A 144 -10.51 35.74 -23.98
N ASP A 145 -11.74 35.45 -24.42
CA ASP A 145 -12.13 35.52 -25.82
C ASP A 145 -13.62 35.81 -25.95
N GLY A 146 -14.00 36.52 -26.99
CA GLY A 146 -15.39 36.94 -27.20
C GLY A 146 -15.81 38.10 -26.30
N HIS A 147 -17.10 38.38 -26.24
CA HIS A 147 -17.68 39.43 -25.42
C HIS A 147 -18.85 38.88 -24.65
N MET A 148 -18.96 39.25 -23.36
CA MET A 148 -20.12 38.92 -22.57
C MET A 148 -20.99 40.16 -22.31
N LYS A 149 -22.26 39.93 -22.10
CA LYS A 149 -23.15 40.90 -21.48
C LYS A 149 -23.55 40.35 -20.12
N ILE A 150 -23.15 41.05 -19.06
CA ILE A 150 -23.46 40.68 -17.70
C ILE A 150 -24.44 41.68 -17.09
N LYS A 151 -25.46 41.14 -16.40
CA LYS A 151 -26.38 41.92 -15.59
C LYS A 151 -26.18 41.57 -14.12
N ILE A 152 -25.97 42.61 -13.27
CA ILE A 152 -25.80 42.44 -11.80
C ILE A 152 -26.81 43.40 -11.14
N GLY A 153 -27.86 42.85 -10.55
CA GLY A 153 -29.00 43.63 -10.09
C GLY A 153 -29.60 44.44 -11.23
N GLU A 154 -29.55 45.77 -11.15
CA GLU A 154 -30.04 46.67 -12.17
C GLU A 154 -28.95 47.19 -13.14
N HIS A 155 -27.67 46.84 -12.88
CA HIS A 155 -26.53 47.26 -13.71
C HIS A 155 -26.25 46.27 -14.82
N THR A 156 -25.86 46.79 -15.98
CA THR A 156 -25.51 45.96 -17.12
C THR A 156 -24.20 46.48 -17.74
N GLU A 157 -23.23 45.56 -17.95
CA GLU A 157 -21.95 45.84 -18.55
C GLU A 157 -21.70 44.87 -19.72
N THR A 158 -20.77 45.29 -20.63
CA THR A 158 -20.41 44.46 -21.76
C THR A 158 -18.87 44.38 -21.91
N PRO A 159 -18.19 43.65 -21.02
CA PRO A 159 -16.75 43.49 -21.10
C PRO A 159 -16.33 42.59 -22.25
N GLY A 160 -15.11 42.86 -22.79
CA GLY A 160 -14.47 42.12 -23.87
C GLY A 160 -13.12 41.55 -23.45
N PRO A 161 -12.35 40.91 -24.38
CA PRO A 161 -11.11 40.26 -24.07
C PRO A 161 -10.09 41.16 -23.38
N GLY A 162 -9.57 40.71 -22.24
CA GLY A 162 -8.66 41.42 -21.35
C GLY A 162 -9.35 42.28 -20.27
N ASP A 163 -10.66 42.55 -20.41
CA ASP A 163 -11.42 43.17 -19.33
C ASP A 163 -11.73 42.19 -18.21
N CYS A 164 -11.94 42.71 -16.99
CA CYS A 164 -12.37 41.93 -15.88
C CYS A 164 -13.50 42.61 -15.11
N ILE A 165 -14.29 41.79 -14.41
CA ILE A 165 -15.35 42.28 -13.55
C ILE A 165 -15.25 41.55 -12.20
N TYR A 166 -15.52 42.30 -11.11
CA TYR A 166 -15.52 41.75 -9.75
C TYR A 166 -16.81 42.17 -9.08
N TYR A 167 -17.56 41.25 -8.51
CA TYR A 167 -18.87 41.52 -7.94
C TYR A 167 -19.22 40.61 -6.78
N ASP A 168 -20.19 41.05 -6.00
CA ASP A 168 -20.84 40.27 -4.95
C ASP A 168 -21.87 39.36 -5.58
N SER A 169 -21.56 38.04 -5.62
CA SER A 169 -22.40 37.02 -6.23
C SER A 169 -23.67 36.69 -5.40
N GLY A 170 -23.79 37.26 -4.20
CA GLY A 170 -25.04 37.28 -3.45
C GLY A 170 -26.12 38.19 -4.09
N LYS A 171 -25.73 39.10 -5.01
CA LYS A 171 -26.69 39.89 -5.80
C LYS A 171 -27.13 39.09 -7.03
N PRO A 172 -28.40 39.25 -7.46
CA PRO A 172 -28.87 38.61 -8.69
C PRO A 172 -27.97 39.00 -9.89
N HIS A 173 -27.39 38.02 -10.54
CA HIS A 173 -26.50 38.23 -11.69
C HIS A 173 -26.75 37.18 -12.78
N GLY A 174 -26.42 37.52 -14.01
CA GLY A 174 -26.58 36.61 -15.15
C GLY A 174 -25.78 37.08 -16.36
N ILE A 175 -25.32 36.13 -17.14
CA ILE A 175 -24.36 36.31 -18.24
C ILE A 175 -24.93 35.74 -19.55
N ILE A 176 -24.70 36.41 -20.67
CA ILE A 176 -24.86 35.87 -22.04
C ILE A 176 -23.70 36.28 -22.91
N ALA A 177 -23.32 35.44 -23.88
CA ALA A 177 -22.39 35.81 -24.95
C ALA A 177 -23.03 36.80 -25.93
N VAL A 178 -22.30 37.82 -26.35
CA VAL A 178 -22.79 38.86 -27.31
C VAL A 178 -21.80 39.10 -28.41
N GLY A 179 -22.17 39.91 -29.44
CA GLY A 179 -21.29 40.26 -30.54
C GLY A 179 -21.17 39.20 -31.65
N GLY A 180 -22.04 38.19 -31.66
CA GLY A 180 -22.10 37.18 -32.72
C GLY A 180 -21.07 36.05 -32.59
N ALA A 181 -20.37 35.94 -31.45
CA ALA A 181 -19.39 34.90 -31.15
C ALA A 181 -19.53 34.40 -29.69
N ASP A 182 -19.07 33.18 -29.46
CA ASP A 182 -19.01 32.61 -28.13
C ASP A 182 -18.13 33.45 -27.20
N CYS A 183 -18.38 33.41 -25.91
CA CYS A 183 -17.56 34.07 -24.90
C CYS A 183 -16.89 33.04 -24.03
N THR A 184 -15.58 33.16 -23.83
CA THR A 184 -14.79 32.34 -22.93
C THR A 184 -14.12 33.23 -21.89
N PHE A 185 -14.26 32.87 -20.61
CA PHE A 185 -13.67 33.61 -19.49
C PHE A 185 -13.21 32.71 -18.38
N LEU A 186 -12.32 33.23 -17.53
CA LEU A 186 -11.92 32.62 -16.28
C LEU A 186 -12.81 33.20 -15.19
N ALA A 187 -13.65 32.36 -14.57
CA ALA A 187 -14.40 32.72 -13.39
C ALA A 187 -13.66 32.24 -12.13
N VAL A 188 -13.55 33.07 -11.12
CA VAL A 188 -13.00 32.72 -9.81
C VAL A 188 -14.01 33.06 -8.73
N ILE A 189 -14.60 32.03 -8.14
CA ILE A 189 -15.57 32.18 -7.04
C ILE A 189 -14.80 32.15 -5.72
N LEU A 190 -14.97 33.18 -4.92
CA LEU A 190 -14.37 33.34 -3.60
C LEU A 190 -15.39 32.96 -2.53
N ALA A 191 -15.04 32.01 -1.66
CA ALA A 191 -15.91 31.60 -0.56
C ALA A 191 -16.01 32.70 0.51
N ASP A 192 -17.18 32.84 1.17
CA ASP A 192 -17.35 33.72 2.34
C ASP A 192 -16.52 33.17 3.51
N GLU A 193 -15.80 34.04 4.23
CA GLU A 193 -14.93 33.66 5.36
C GLU A 193 -15.67 33.06 6.56
N GLU A 194 -16.99 33.05 6.60
CA GLU A 194 -17.77 32.49 7.71
C GLU A 194 -18.00 30.99 7.65
N VAL A 195 -17.60 30.31 6.60
CA VAL A 195 -17.60 28.84 6.53
C VAL A 195 -16.25 28.34 7.01
N GLN A 196 -16.07 28.20 8.30
CA GLN A 196 -14.99 27.38 8.86
C GLN A 196 -15.22 25.92 8.43
N TRP A 197 -14.53 25.50 7.39
CA TRP A 197 -14.38 24.11 7.02
C TRP A 197 -13.46 23.46 8.06
N ASP A 198 -14.02 22.98 9.17
CA ASP A 198 -13.29 22.15 10.12
C ASP A 198 -13.20 20.72 9.54
N HIS A 199 -12.38 20.58 8.51
CA HIS A 199 -11.90 19.29 8.08
C HIS A 199 -10.73 18.92 9.00
N GLY A 200 -11.03 18.24 10.10
CA GLY A 200 -10.11 17.81 11.13
C GLY A 200 -8.99 16.87 10.67
N HIS A 201 -8.13 17.35 9.81
CA HIS A 201 -6.80 16.85 9.51
C HIS A 201 -5.89 18.03 9.16
N ILE A 202 -5.63 18.88 10.14
CA ILE A 202 -4.42 19.67 10.10
C ILE A 202 -3.30 18.70 10.42
N VAL A 203 -2.59 18.23 9.39
CA VAL A 203 -1.22 17.79 9.58
C VAL A 203 -0.47 19.04 10.02
N GLN A 204 -0.28 19.21 11.34
CA GLN A 204 0.66 20.19 11.83
C GLN A 204 1.99 19.85 11.18
N THR A 205 2.47 20.72 10.30
CA THR A 205 3.87 20.78 9.96
C THR A 205 4.60 21.04 11.25
N VAL A 206 5.16 20.00 11.83
CA VAL A 206 6.14 20.16 12.90
C VAL A 206 7.34 20.82 12.23
N GLU A 207 7.69 22.04 12.64
CA GLU A 207 8.91 22.72 12.27
C GLU A 207 10.07 21.75 12.47
N GLU A 208 10.90 21.62 11.44
CA GLU A 208 12.09 20.80 11.43
C GLU A 208 13.13 21.38 12.39
N ASP A 209 13.06 21.03 13.64
CA ASP A 209 14.16 21.26 14.55
C ASP A 209 14.98 19.96 14.73
N GLY A 210 16.20 19.98 14.17
CA GLY A 210 17.33 19.20 14.68
C GLY A 210 17.32 17.69 14.42
N LYS A 211 16.85 17.21 13.28
CA LYS A 211 17.06 15.80 12.91
C LYS A 211 18.47 15.59 12.42
N GLU A 212 19.25 14.78 13.15
CA GLU A 212 20.36 14.05 12.55
C GLU A 212 19.82 13.16 11.44
N ILE A 213 20.09 13.53 10.18
CA ILE A 213 19.85 12.66 9.03
C ILE A 213 20.73 11.44 9.25
N TYR A 214 20.12 10.25 9.29
CA TYR A 214 20.88 9.01 9.35
C TYR A 214 21.67 8.85 8.05
N LEU A 215 22.97 9.14 8.11
CA LEU A 215 23.86 8.93 6.97
C LEU A 215 24.21 7.45 6.88
N LEU A 216 23.95 6.85 5.73
CA LEU A 216 24.38 5.49 5.45
C LEU A 216 25.89 5.38 5.55
N LYS A 217 26.39 4.35 6.24
CA LYS A 217 27.80 4.01 6.15
C LYS A 217 28.15 3.58 4.71
N PRO A 218 29.37 3.82 4.25
CA PRO A 218 29.82 3.36 2.95
C PRO A 218 29.58 1.86 2.75
N SER A 219 29.27 1.44 1.53
CA SER A 219 29.18 0.03 1.16
C SER A 219 30.55 -0.66 1.39
N LEU A 220 30.50 -1.93 1.79
CA LEU A 220 31.73 -2.76 1.96
C LEU A 220 32.24 -3.35 0.64
N GLY A 221 31.62 -3.02 -0.48
CA GLY A 221 32.04 -3.49 -1.81
C GLY A 221 31.84 -5.00 -2.06
N TYR A 222 31.04 -5.68 -1.24
CA TYR A 222 30.77 -7.12 -1.49
C TYR A 222 29.99 -7.37 -2.77
N MET A 223 29.19 -6.38 -3.18
CA MET A 223 28.30 -6.49 -4.33
C MET A 223 28.75 -5.69 -5.55
N ASP A 224 29.95 -5.11 -5.57
CA ASP A 224 30.44 -4.23 -6.66
C ASP A 224 30.47 -4.92 -8.04
N ASP A 225 30.60 -6.24 -8.07
CA ASP A 225 30.51 -7.03 -9.30
C ASP A 225 29.08 -7.13 -9.86
N PHE A 226 28.04 -6.88 -9.03
CA PHE A 226 26.64 -7.13 -9.36
C PHE A 226 25.76 -5.93 -9.27
N VAL A 227 26.09 -4.92 -8.45
CA VAL A 227 25.27 -3.76 -8.18
C VAL A 227 26.10 -2.49 -8.31
N GLU A 228 25.59 -1.54 -9.08
CA GLU A 228 26.11 -0.17 -9.16
C GLU A 228 24.98 0.79 -8.78
N THR A 229 25.26 1.73 -7.89
CA THR A 229 24.27 2.71 -7.43
C THR A 229 24.83 4.11 -7.53
N THR A 230 23.95 5.07 -7.84
CA THR A 230 24.24 6.50 -7.69
C THR A 230 23.34 7.07 -6.60
N GLU A 231 23.92 7.88 -5.74
CA GLU A 231 23.22 8.48 -4.60
C GLU A 231 23.33 10.01 -4.71
N ASP A 232 22.35 10.75 -4.20
CA ASP A 232 22.47 12.20 -4.00
C ASP A 232 23.25 12.52 -2.70
N GLU A 233 23.35 13.80 -2.38
CA GLU A 233 24.07 14.28 -1.18
C GLU A 233 23.44 13.82 0.15
N THR A 234 22.17 13.38 0.12
CA THR A 234 21.44 12.85 1.30
C THR A 234 21.55 11.34 1.43
N GLY A 235 22.15 10.67 0.45
CA GLY A 235 22.22 9.22 0.34
C GLY A 235 20.98 8.59 -0.30
N TYR A 236 20.05 9.39 -0.86
CA TYR A 236 18.91 8.88 -1.61
C TYR A 236 19.36 8.22 -2.91
N PRO A 237 18.90 6.99 -3.21
CA PRO A 237 19.30 6.30 -4.43
C PRO A 237 18.64 6.93 -5.67
N LEU A 238 19.45 7.48 -6.56
CA LEU A 238 19.00 8.05 -7.83
C LEU A 238 18.90 7.00 -8.93
N SER A 239 19.82 6.03 -8.94
CA SER A 239 19.77 4.88 -9.85
C SER A 239 20.35 3.63 -9.19
N VAL A 240 19.87 2.48 -9.66
CA VAL A 240 20.37 1.16 -9.28
C VAL A 240 20.47 0.30 -10.55
N ASP A 241 21.69 -0.06 -10.90
CA ASP A 241 21.97 -0.86 -12.07
C ASP A 241 22.54 -2.23 -11.65
N PHE A 242 22.00 -3.29 -12.21
CA PHE A 242 22.44 -4.66 -11.95
C PHE A 242 23.30 -5.18 -13.10
N LYS A 243 24.46 -5.75 -12.76
CA LYS A 243 25.45 -6.29 -13.70
C LYS A 243 25.62 -7.78 -13.49
N ASN A 244 26.08 -8.50 -14.52
CA ASN A 244 26.44 -9.91 -14.44
C ASN A 244 25.34 -10.78 -13.81
N THR A 245 24.08 -10.38 -13.93
CA THR A 245 22.94 -11.02 -13.26
C THR A 245 22.71 -12.44 -13.75
N GLU A 246 23.15 -12.75 -14.97
CA GLU A 246 23.05 -14.08 -15.61
C GLU A 246 23.85 -15.16 -14.90
N ARG A 247 24.89 -14.77 -14.14
CA ARG A 247 25.74 -15.69 -13.37
C ARG A 247 25.52 -15.66 -11.86
N PHE A 248 24.62 -14.81 -11.38
CA PHE A 248 24.44 -14.59 -9.94
C PHE A 248 23.81 -15.81 -9.25
N ASN A 249 24.41 -16.21 -8.13
CA ASN A 249 23.87 -17.16 -7.15
C ASN A 249 24.24 -16.71 -5.74
N PHE A 250 23.22 -16.42 -4.93
CA PHE A 250 23.38 -15.87 -3.58
C PHE A 250 24.33 -16.67 -2.67
N ALA A 251 24.28 -18.01 -2.76
CA ALA A 251 25.08 -18.86 -1.87
C ALA A 251 26.58 -18.75 -2.14
N PHE A 252 26.97 -18.67 -3.42
CA PHE A 252 28.38 -18.57 -3.81
C PHE A 252 28.87 -17.13 -3.86
N ASP A 253 28.09 -16.24 -4.50
CA ASP A 253 28.53 -14.87 -4.79
C ASP A 253 28.36 -13.93 -3.58
N VAL A 254 27.59 -14.34 -2.53
CA VAL A 254 27.45 -13.58 -1.29
C VAL A 254 28.02 -14.34 -0.10
N VAL A 255 27.43 -15.47 0.27
CA VAL A 255 27.80 -16.17 1.52
C VAL A 255 29.23 -16.67 1.46
N ASP A 256 29.60 -17.38 0.39
CA ASP A 256 30.96 -17.93 0.25
C ASP A 256 31.96 -16.81 -0.02
N ALA A 257 31.63 -15.80 -0.82
CA ALA A 257 32.51 -14.70 -1.13
C ALA A 257 32.84 -13.82 0.09
N ILE A 258 31.85 -13.53 0.95
CA ILE A 258 32.10 -12.80 2.21
C ILE A 258 32.94 -13.66 3.16
N ALA A 259 32.63 -14.98 3.27
CA ALA A 259 33.42 -15.89 4.09
C ALA A 259 34.90 -15.99 3.68
N GLU A 260 35.21 -15.81 2.39
CA GLU A 260 36.58 -15.78 1.88
C GLU A 260 37.30 -14.47 2.19
N LYS A 261 36.59 -13.34 2.09
CA LYS A 261 37.14 -12.00 2.38
C LYS A 261 37.28 -11.76 3.89
N GLU A 262 36.22 -12.05 4.65
CA GLU A 262 36.08 -11.77 6.08
C GLU A 262 35.48 -12.96 6.84
N PRO A 263 36.23 -14.06 7.06
CA PRO A 263 35.69 -15.30 7.63
C PRO A 263 35.04 -15.14 9.00
N ASN A 264 35.55 -14.24 9.81
CA ASN A 264 35.08 -13.99 11.18
C ASN A 264 33.94 -12.95 11.25
N ARG A 265 33.51 -12.40 10.12
CA ARG A 265 32.39 -11.46 10.09
C ARG A 265 31.12 -12.12 10.60
N LEU A 266 30.42 -11.43 11.52
CA LEU A 266 29.18 -11.93 12.10
C LEU A 266 28.08 -11.95 11.04
N ALA A 267 27.46 -13.11 10.83
CA ALA A 267 26.34 -13.28 9.92
C ALA A 267 25.00 -13.25 10.67
N MET A 268 24.96 -13.92 11.84
CA MET A 268 23.69 -14.04 12.59
C MET A 268 23.94 -14.21 14.09
N ILE A 269 23.08 -13.58 14.88
CA ILE A 269 22.87 -13.89 16.31
C ILE A 269 21.49 -14.57 16.41
N HIS A 270 21.47 -15.77 16.96
CA HIS A 270 20.24 -16.52 17.18
C HIS A 270 20.00 -16.69 18.69
N LEU A 271 18.79 -16.38 19.10
CA LEU A 271 18.29 -16.62 20.45
C LEU A 271 17.13 -17.62 20.36
N ASP A 272 17.29 -18.80 20.94
CA ASP A 272 16.21 -19.79 20.95
C ASP A 272 15.14 -19.48 22.02
N ARG A 273 14.09 -20.29 22.09
CA ARG A 273 12.99 -20.13 23.02
C ARG A 273 13.41 -20.26 24.50
N GLU A 274 14.45 -21.03 24.78
CA GLU A 274 15.08 -21.16 26.08
C GLU A 274 16.07 -20.04 26.36
N LYS A 275 16.19 -19.07 25.45
CA LYS A 275 17.11 -17.93 25.46
C LYS A 275 18.59 -18.34 25.43
N THR A 276 18.89 -19.50 24.83
CA THR A 276 20.25 -19.91 24.50
C THR A 276 20.73 -19.12 23.30
N GLU A 277 21.84 -18.42 23.48
CA GLU A 277 22.43 -17.60 22.40
C GLU A 277 23.40 -18.41 21.56
N ARG A 278 23.33 -18.23 20.23
CA ARG A 278 24.29 -18.73 19.26
C ARG A 278 24.71 -17.59 18.35
N ARG A 279 26.01 -17.54 18.04
CA ARG A 279 26.56 -16.58 17.06
C ARG A 279 27.17 -17.34 15.92
N PHE A 280 26.89 -16.91 14.68
CA PHE A 280 27.38 -17.55 13.47
C PHE A 280 28.14 -16.55 12.63
N THR A 281 29.36 -16.91 12.22
CA THR A 281 30.14 -16.14 11.26
C THR A 281 29.82 -16.58 9.82
N PHE A 282 30.22 -15.79 8.83
CA PHE A 282 30.08 -16.15 7.43
C PHE A 282 30.86 -17.43 7.08
N GLU A 283 32.05 -17.66 7.68
CA GLU A 283 32.77 -18.91 7.50
C GLU A 283 31.98 -20.12 8.01
N GLN A 284 31.35 -19.98 9.17
CA GLN A 284 30.50 -21.05 9.69
C GLN A 284 29.28 -21.28 8.77
N MET A 285 28.62 -20.23 8.30
CA MET A 285 27.50 -20.35 7.35
C MET A 285 27.92 -21.02 6.05
N LYS A 286 29.09 -20.66 5.49
CA LYS A 286 29.66 -21.33 4.33
C LYS A 286 29.83 -22.83 4.55
N LYS A 287 30.46 -23.21 5.68
CA LYS A 287 30.71 -24.63 6.01
C LYS A 287 29.42 -25.41 6.27
N MET A 288 28.49 -24.82 7.05
CA MET A 288 27.23 -25.45 7.41
C MET A 288 26.31 -25.62 6.18
N SER A 289 26.23 -24.62 5.31
CA SER A 289 25.45 -24.70 4.08
C SER A 289 26.04 -25.68 3.06
N ALA A 290 27.37 -25.83 3.04
CA ALA A 290 28.02 -26.86 2.24
C ALA A 290 27.69 -28.27 2.74
N ARG A 291 27.71 -28.49 4.08
CA ARG A 291 27.26 -29.76 4.69
C ARG A 291 25.79 -30.02 4.39
N ALA A 292 24.91 -29.03 4.52
CA ALA A 292 23.50 -29.17 4.19
C ALA A 292 23.28 -29.57 2.72
N ALA A 293 23.98 -28.93 1.80
CA ALA A 293 23.93 -29.29 0.36
C ALA A 293 24.35 -30.73 0.12
N ASN A 294 25.46 -31.16 0.71
CA ASN A 294 25.96 -32.53 0.60
C ASN A 294 25.02 -33.54 1.25
N TYR A 295 24.43 -33.21 2.39
CA TYR A 295 23.44 -34.00 3.10
C TYR A 295 22.20 -34.26 2.22
N PHE A 296 21.58 -33.22 1.70
CA PHE A 296 20.40 -33.36 0.85
C PHE A 296 20.72 -34.13 -0.45
N ARG A 297 21.89 -33.87 -1.04
CA ARG A 297 22.35 -34.62 -2.22
C ARG A 297 22.47 -36.11 -1.93
N ALA A 298 23.05 -36.48 -0.78
CA ALA A 298 23.17 -37.86 -0.36
C ALA A 298 21.82 -38.53 -0.09
N LEU A 299 20.83 -37.80 0.32
CA LEU A 299 19.45 -38.25 0.48
C LEU A 299 18.62 -38.24 -0.81
N GLY A 300 19.28 -37.98 -1.97
CA GLY A 300 18.67 -38.07 -3.30
C GLY A 300 17.90 -36.83 -3.74
N ILE A 301 18.19 -35.66 -3.14
CA ILE A 301 17.69 -34.37 -3.66
C ILE A 301 18.61 -33.89 -4.77
N GLU A 302 18.03 -33.53 -5.89
CA GLU A 302 18.70 -33.10 -7.10
C GLU A 302 18.35 -31.67 -7.49
N ARG A 303 19.04 -31.10 -8.48
CA ARG A 303 18.72 -29.81 -9.08
C ARG A 303 17.27 -29.79 -9.56
N GLY A 304 16.53 -28.74 -9.19
CA GLY A 304 15.13 -28.54 -9.56
C GLY A 304 14.11 -29.25 -8.65
N ASP A 305 14.55 -30.09 -7.72
CA ASP A 305 13.66 -30.63 -6.69
C ASP A 305 13.10 -29.53 -5.80
N ARG A 306 11.84 -29.65 -5.43
CA ARG A 306 11.15 -28.69 -4.57
C ARG A 306 11.16 -29.17 -3.13
N VAL A 307 11.82 -28.41 -2.27
CA VAL A 307 11.99 -28.72 -0.85
C VAL A 307 11.23 -27.72 0.00
N MET A 308 10.16 -28.17 0.66
CA MET A 308 9.36 -27.32 1.54
C MET A 308 10.03 -27.16 2.91
N LEU A 309 10.15 -25.92 3.39
CA LEU A 309 10.81 -25.56 4.64
C LEU A 309 9.79 -25.02 5.65
N VAL A 310 9.43 -25.84 6.65
CA VAL A 310 8.46 -25.50 7.70
C VAL A 310 9.22 -25.45 9.02
N MET A 311 10.15 -24.50 9.14
CA MET A 311 11.21 -24.54 10.14
C MET A 311 11.06 -23.45 11.23
N ARG A 312 9.97 -22.70 11.26
CA ARG A 312 9.81 -21.58 12.19
C ARG A 312 11.02 -20.64 12.11
N ARG A 313 11.55 -20.25 13.27
CA ARG A 313 12.78 -19.45 13.38
C ARG A 313 13.96 -20.27 13.92
N ASN A 314 13.95 -21.59 13.69
CA ASN A 314 15.08 -22.46 14.03
C ASN A 314 16.34 -22.01 13.27
N TRP A 315 17.49 -21.97 13.92
CA TRP A 315 18.74 -21.49 13.31
C TRP A 315 19.16 -22.31 12.08
N GLU A 316 18.76 -23.56 12.00
CA GLU A 316 19.03 -24.49 10.91
C GLU A 316 18.41 -24.06 9.58
N PHE A 317 17.39 -23.21 9.61
CA PHE A 317 16.77 -22.65 8.40
C PHE A 317 17.79 -22.00 7.47
N TRP A 318 18.74 -21.24 8.03
CA TRP A 318 19.73 -20.49 7.23
C TRP A 318 20.71 -21.40 6.48
N PRO A 319 21.44 -22.35 7.15
CA PRO A 319 22.29 -23.27 6.40
C PRO A 319 21.51 -24.20 5.46
N VAL A 320 20.25 -24.55 5.79
CA VAL A 320 19.42 -25.37 4.90
C VAL A 320 19.07 -24.61 3.62
N ILE A 321 18.50 -23.42 3.72
CA ILE A 321 18.08 -22.65 2.51
C ILE A 321 19.31 -22.29 1.64
N VAL A 322 20.41 -21.87 2.22
CA VAL A 322 21.65 -21.58 1.48
C VAL A 322 22.24 -22.87 0.87
N GLY A 323 22.14 -23.99 1.58
CA GLY A 323 22.56 -25.30 1.08
C GLY A 323 21.74 -25.76 -0.14
N LEU A 324 20.43 -25.53 -0.12
CA LEU A 324 19.55 -25.80 -1.26
C LEU A 324 19.90 -24.92 -2.46
N HIS A 325 20.26 -23.64 -2.23
CA HIS A 325 20.71 -22.75 -3.30
C HIS A 325 22.06 -23.22 -3.92
N LYS A 326 22.94 -23.81 -3.11
CA LYS A 326 24.20 -24.44 -3.62
C LYS A 326 23.89 -25.68 -4.46
N LEU A 327 22.99 -26.52 -3.97
CA LEU A 327 22.59 -27.77 -4.63
C LEU A 327 21.79 -27.54 -5.91
N GLY A 328 21.09 -26.41 -5.98
CA GLY A 328 20.18 -26.07 -7.06
C GLY A 328 18.75 -26.60 -6.87
N ALA A 329 18.40 -27.01 -5.66
CA ALA A 329 17.05 -27.34 -5.29
C ALA A 329 16.23 -26.05 -5.00
N ILE A 330 14.93 -26.10 -5.27
CA ILE A 330 14.01 -24.97 -5.11
C ILE A 330 13.47 -24.97 -3.67
N ALA A 331 13.82 -23.96 -2.90
CA ALA A 331 13.33 -23.81 -1.54
C ALA A 331 11.89 -23.28 -1.53
N ILE A 332 11.03 -23.83 -0.66
CA ILE A 332 9.64 -23.40 -0.48
C ILE A 332 9.40 -23.11 1.02
N PRO A 333 9.78 -21.92 1.53
CA PRO A 333 9.47 -21.55 2.89
C PRO A 333 7.95 -21.55 3.16
N ALA A 334 7.55 -22.12 4.28
CA ALA A 334 6.16 -22.17 4.70
C ALA A 334 6.04 -22.10 6.23
N THR A 335 4.91 -21.60 6.73
CA THR A 335 4.66 -21.45 8.17
C THR A 335 4.30 -22.79 8.84
N ASP A 336 4.66 -22.94 10.11
CA ASP A 336 4.30 -24.08 10.95
C ASP A 336 2.82 -24.16 11.33
N GLN A 337 2.03 -23.15 10.95
CA GLN A 337 0.58 -23.09 11.18
C GLN A 337 -0.25 -23.85 10.13
N LEU A 338 0.40 -24.45 9.14
CA LEU A 338 -0.28 -25.23 8.10
C LEU A 338 -0.91 -26.49 8.72
N VAL A 339 -2.13 -26.80 8.27
CA VAL A 339 -2.84 -28.04 8.59
C VAL A 339 -2.84 -28.98 7.37
N GLU A 340 -3.28 -30.23 7.57
CA GLU A 340 -3.27 -31.30 6.56
C GLU A 340 -3.70 -30.84 5.14
N LYS A 341 -4.87 -30.18 5.01
CA LYS A 341 -5.38 -29.70 3.73
C LYS A 341 -4.49 -28.65 3.06
N ASP A 342 -3.80 -27.85 3.86
CA ASP A 342 -2.91 -26.80 3.35
C ASP A 342 -1.60 -27.39 2.85
N PHE A 343 -1.11 -28.45 3.51
CA PHE A 343 0.04 -29.22 3.04
C PHE A 343 -0.30 -29.97 1.76
N GLU A 344 -1.42 -30.70 1.73
CA GLU A 344 -1.86 -31.45 0.56
C GLU A 344 -1.92 -30.56 -0.69
N TYR A 345 -2.59 -29.41 -0.56
CA TYR A 345 -2.69 -28.45 -1.66
C TYR A 345 -1.31 -27.98 -2.16
N ARG A 346 -0.41 -27.60 -1.25
CA ARG A 346 0.92 -27.10 -1.63
C ARG A 346 1.82 -28.21 -2.20
N PHE A 347 1.75 -29.42 -1.65
CA PHE A 347 2.48 -30.55 -2.16
C PHE A 347 2.11 -30.88 -3.60
N GLN A 348 0.82 -30.86 -3.89
CA GLN A 348 0.29 -31.13 -5.23
C GLN A 348 0.62 -29.98 -6.18
N THR A 349 0.35 -28.72 -5.78
CA THR A 349 0.53 -27.55 -6.62
C THR A 349 1.99 -27.32 -7.01
N ALA A 350 2.92 -27.48 -6.07
CA ALA A 350 4.34 -27.29 -6.34
C ALA A 350 5.10 -28.57 -6.68
N GLY A 351 4.44 -29.74 -6.64
CA GLY A 351 5.11 -31.02 -6.86
C GLY A 351 6.26 -31.25 -5.89
N VAL A 352 6.02 -31.04 -4.59
CA VAL A 352 7.06 -31.09 -3.54
C VAL A 352 7.70 -32.45 -3.47
N SER A 353 9.04 -32.50 -3.47
CA SER A 353 9.85 -33.73 -3.41
C SER A 353 10.29 -34.09 -1.99
N ALA A 354 10.50 -33.06 -1.16
CA ALA A 354 10.96 -33.23 0.21
C ALA A 354 10.38 -32.16 1.13
N ILE A 355 10.33 -32.46 2.42
CA ILE A 355 9.94 -31.51 3.45
C ILE A 355 10.95 -31.51 4.59
N VAL A 356 11.27 -30.31 5.10
CA VAL A 356 12.03 -30.10 6.34
C VAL A 356 11.12 -29.39 7.33
N CYS A 357 10.75 -30.07 8.42
CA CYS A 357 9.89 -29.54 9.46
C CYS A 357 10.66 -29.25 10.76
N THR A 358 10.20 -28.25 11.52
CA THR A 358 10.55 -28.15 12.93
C THR A 358 10.00 -29.35 13.70
N ALA A 359 10.74 -29.83 14.69
CA ALA A 359 10.27 -30.86 15.64
C ALA A 359 9.17 -30.34 16.58
N TYR A 360 9.02 -29.01 16.69
CA TYR A 360 8.08 -28.38 17.59
C TYR A 360 6.69 -28.27 17.00
N GLY A 361 5.67 -28.41 17.86
CA GLY A 361 4.27 -28.29 17.45
C GLY A 361 3.76 -29.48 16.64
N ASN A 362 2.68 -29.26 15.87
CA ASN A 362 1.99 -30.32 15.15
C ASN A 362 2.26 -30.37 13.64
N CYS A 363 3.07 -29.44 13.10
CA CYS A 363 3.20 -29.30 11.64
C CYS A 363 3.73 -30.56 10.96
N ALA A 364 4.68 -31.27 11.58
CA ALA A 364 5.19 -32.55 11.06
C ALA A 364 4.11 -33.64 11.02
N ALA A 365 3.22 -33.71 12.01
CA ALA A 365 2.10 -34.66 12.03
C ALA A 365 1.03 -34.30 10.97
N GLU A 366 0.73 -33.02 10.80
CA GLU A 366 -0.19 -32.56 9.75
C GLU A 366 0.37 -32.82 8.34
N ALA A 367 1.67 -32.62 8.16
CA ALA A 367 2.35 -32.93 6.91
C ALA A 367 2.31 -34.44 6.60
N GLU A 368 2.52 -35.33 7.60
CA GLU A 368 2.45 -36.78 7.39
C GLU A 368 1.08 -37.23 6.87
N LYS A 369 0.00 -36.70 7.43
CA LYS A 369 -1.37 -37.00 6.94
C LYS A 369 -1.56 -36.60 5.47
N ALA A 370 -1.03 -35.45 5.09
CA ALA A 370 -1.08 -34.98 3.70
C ALA A 370 -0.23 -35.83 2.74
N MET A 371 0.93 -36.33 3.21
CA MET A 371 1.84 -37.17 2.41
C MET A 371 1.21 -38.49 1.98
N GLU A 372 0.24 -39.03 2.74
CA GLU A 372 -0.49 -40.24 2.35
C GLU A 372 -1.16 -40.13 0.97
N ARG A 373 -1.52 -38.88 0.58
CA ARG A 373 -2.14 -38.55 -0.70
C ARG A 373 -1.19 -37.86 -1.71
N CYS A 374 0.07 -37.62 -1.31
CA CYS A 374 1.06 -36.90 -2.09
C CYS A 374 2.34 -37.70 -2.24
N PRO A 375 2.36 -38.74 -3.11
CA PRO A 375 3.52 -39.66 -3.25
C PRO A 375 4.77 -38.99 -3.83
N THR A 376 4.69 -37.76 -4.32
CA THR A 376 5.85 -36.96 -4.75
C THR A 376 6.78 -36.62 -3.60
N VAL A 377 6.28 -36.50 -2.38
CA VAL A 377 7.07 -36.21 -1.18
C VAL A 377 7.74 -37.49 -0.69
N ARG A 378 8.97 -37.69 -1.16
CA ARG A 378 9.76 -38.93 -0.91
C ARG A 378 10.74 -38.84 0.26
N LEU A 379 11.04 -37.62 0.72
CA LEU A 379 11.97 -37.35 1.80
C LEU A 379 11.33 -36.47 2.87
N LYS A 380 11.49 -36.88 4.12
CA LYS A 380 11.03 -36.12 5.29
C LYS A 380 12.15 -35.98 6.31
N VAL A 381 12.45 -34.74 6.68
CA VAL A 381 13.54 -34.35 7.57
C VAL A 381 12.97 -33.49 8.71
N VAL A 382 13.43 -33.71 9.94
CA VAL A 382 13.07 -32.90 11.10
C VAL A 382 14.29 -32.15 11.62
N SER A 383 14.09 -30.92 12.09
CA SER A 383 15.09 -30.04 12.68
C SER A 383 14.65 -29.57 14.06
N GLY A 384 15.60 -29.36 14.97
CA GLY A 384 15.33 -28.98 16.35
C GLY A 384 14.89 -30.16 17.22
N GLY A 385 15.14 -31.42 16.80
CA GLY A 385 14.79 -32.61 17.56
C GLY A 385 14.72 -33.88 16.71
N LYS A 386 13.99 -34.90 17.22
CA LYS A 386 13.85 -36.21 16.58
C LYS A 386 12.38 -36.58 16.41
N ARG A 387 12.09 -37.31 15.30
CA ARG A 387 10.77 -37.89 15.03
C ARG A 387 10.95 -39.27 14.38
N GLU A 388 10.20 -40.25 14.85
CA GLU A 388 10.22 -41.59 14.28
C GLU A 388 9.86 -41.58 12.79
N GLY A 389 10.65 -42.28 12.00
CA GLY A 389 10.48 -42.34 10.52
C GLY A 389 10.87 -41.08 9.75
N TRP A 390 11.50 -40.10 10.40
CA TRP A 390 12.08 -38.89 9.81
C TRP A 390 13.60 -38.90 9.99
N HIS A 391 14.32 -38.36 9.01
CA HIS A 391 15.73 -38.03 9.18
C HIS A 391 15.88 -36.87 10.18
N SER A 392 16.89 -36.92 11.03
CA SER A 392 17.22 -35.82 11.96
C SER A 392 18.34 -34.99 11.35
N PHE A 393 18.00 -33.76 10.93
CA PHE A 393 19.00 -32.85 10.38
C PHE A 393 20.15 -32.61 11.35
N ASP A 394 19.84 -32.35 12.60
CA ASP A 394 20.83 -32.01 13.64
C ASP A 394 21.83 -33.13 13.90
N ASP A 395 21.37 -34.38 13.87
CA ASP A 395 22.26 -35.55 14.13
C ASP A 395 23.07 -35.96 12.92
N GLU A 396 22.56 -35.70 11.71
CA GLU A 396 23.09 -36.34 10.48
C GLU A 396 23.94 -35.38 9.63
N TYR A 397 23.60 -34.07 9.52
CA TYR A 397 24.23 -33.19 8.55
C TYR A 397 25.70 -32.91 8.83
N GLU A 398 26.14 -32.93 10.09
CA GLU A 398 27.53 -32.68 10.47
C GLU A 398 28.53 -33.71 9.94
N MET A 399 28.07 -34.92 9.63
CA MET A 399 28.89 -36.02 9.07
C MET A 399 29.31 -35.77 7.63
N TYR A 400 28.66 -34.82 6.95
CA TYR A 400 28.91 -34.54 5.55
C TYR A 400 30.01 -33.49 5.35
N SER A 401 30.61 -33.49 4.15
CA SER A 401 31.69 -32.57 3.80
C SER A 401 31.27 -31.11 3.92
N SER A 402 32.10 -30.29 4.56
CA SER A 402 31.99 -28.85 4.63
C SER A 402 32.48 -28.11 3.38
N ARG A 403 32.75 -28.84 2.28
CA ARG A 403 33.17 -28.31 0.97
C ARG A 403 32.09 -28.64 -0.06
N PHE A 404 31.63 -27.62 -0.76
CA PHE A 404 30.72 -27.73 -1.90
C PHE A 404 31.13 -26.68 -2.93
N HIS A 405 31.53 -27.10 -4.09
CA HIS A 405 32.09 -26.23 -5.12
C HIS A 405 31.03 -25.87 -6.15
N ARG A 406 31.05 -24.63 -6.62
CA ARG A 406 30.31 -24.19 -7.78
C ARG A 406 30.81 -24.95 -9.02
N THR A 407 29.90 -25.41 -9.86
CA THR A 407 30.17 -26.08 -11.13
C THR A 407 29.45 -25.34 -12.27
N GLU A 408 29.69 -25.72 -13.51
CA GLU A 408 28.95 -25.20 -14.66
C GLU A 408 27.44 -25.51 -14.59
N ASP A 409 27.09 -26.61 -13.92
CA ASP A 409 25.70 -27.02 -13.71
C ASP A 409 25.02 -26.36 -12.51
N SER A 410 25.70 -25.51 -11.73
CA SER A 410 25.09 -24.79 -10.61
C SER A 410 24.04 -23.82 -11.13
N ILE A 411 22.91 -23.70 -10.40
CA ILE A 411 21.86 -22.74 -10.76
C ILE A 411 22.36 -21.31 -10.67
N GLN A 412 21.89 -20.46 -11.57
CA GLN A 412 22.29 -19.04 -11.64
C GLN A 412 21.31 -18.22 -12.48
N GLY A 413 21.36 -16.91 -12.33
CA GLY A 413 20.61 -15.98 -13.17
C GLY A 413 19.09 -16.25 -13.14
N ASN A 414 18.56 -16.69 -14.26
CA ASN A 414 17.12 -16.95 -14.43
C ASN A 414 16.66 -18.34 -13.93
N ASP A 415 17.56 -19.20 -13.44
CA ASP A 415 17.14 -20.46 -12.83
C ASP A 415 16.24 -20.20 -11.62
N THR A 416 15.20 -21.02 -11.46
CA THR A 416 14.30 -20.91 -10.30
C THR A 416 15.00 -21.46 -9.06
N MET A 417 15.03 -20.66 -7.99
CA MET A 417 15.67 -21.03 -6.72
C MET A 417 14.73 -21.06 -5.53
N LEU A 418 13.60 -20.37 -5.67
CA LEU A 418 12.68 -20.12 -4.55
C LEU A 418 11.24 -20.11 -5.06
N MET A 419 10.33 -20.64 -4.27
CA MET A 419 8.89 -20.44 -4.44
C MET A 419 8.26 -19.97 -3.12
N LEU A 420 7.35 -19.02 -3.22
CA LEU A 420 6.58 -18.53 -2.10
C LEU A 420 5.10 -18.70 -2.41
N PHE A 421 4.31 -19.17 -1.44
CA PHE A 421 2.87 -19.20 -1.61
C PHE A 421 2.26 -17.86 -1.19
N SER A 422 1.62 -17.17 -2.14
CA SER A 422 0.91 -15.92 -1.86
C SER A 422 -0.34 -16.19 -1.01
N SER A 423 -0.70 -15.25 -0.14
CA SER A 423 -1.91 -15.34 0.68
C SER A 423 -3.14 -14.81 -0.05
N GLY A 424 -3.36 -15.18 -1.30
CA GLY A 424 -4.44 -14.65 -2.16
C GLY A 424 -5.74 -14.35 -1.41
N THR A 425 -6.32 -13.17 -1.65
CA THR A 425 -7.57 -12.71 -1.02
C THR A 425 -8.80 -13.42 -1.59
N SER A 426 -8.70 -13.99 -2.80
CA SER A 426 -9.81 -14.55 -3.56
C SER A 426 -9.54 -15.97 -4.07
N GLY A 427 -9.09 -16.90 -3.20
CA GLY A 427 -8.91 -18.28 -3.65
C GLY A 427 -7.79 -19.04 -2.95
N TYR A 428 -7.33 -20.12 -3.56
CA TYR A 428 -6.17 -20.88 -3.08
C TYR A 428 -4.86 -20.10 -3.31
N PRO A 429 -3.87 -20.24 -2.40
CA PRO A 429 -2.58 -19.57 -2.55
C PRO A 429 -1.87 -19.96 -3.86
N LYS A 430 -1.36 -18.96 -4.60
CA LYS A 430 -0.58 -19.20 -5.83
C LYS A 430 0.89 -19.44 -5.49
N ALA A 431 1.56 -20.36 -6.19
CA ALA A 431 2.99 -20.60 -6.04
C ALA A 431 3.78 -19.58 -6.90
N VAL A 432 4.35 -18.59 -6.24
CA VAL A 432 5.12 -17.48 -6.84
C VAL A 432 6.58 -17.94 -7.05
N ALA A 433 7.02 -18.08 -8.29
CA ALA A 433 8.37 -18.57 -8.61
C ALA A 433 9.37 -17.42 -8.75
N HIS A 434 10.52 -17.51 -8.06
CA HIS A 434 11.60 -16.53 -8.11
C HIS A 434 12.90 -17.13 -8.66
N SER A 435 13.61 -16.31 -9.44
CA SER A 435 14.91 -16.67 -10.00
C SER A 435 16.07 -16.42 -9.03
N CYS A 436 17.27 -16.87 -9.40
CA CYS A 436 18.48 -16.51 -8.66
C CYS A 436 18.77 -15.01 -8.62
N LYS A 437 18.12 -14.20 -9.46
CA LYS A 437 18.24 -12.73 -9.44
C LYS A 437 17.39 -12.07 -8.34
N TYR A 438 16.39 -12.76 -7.79
CA TYR A 438 15.50 -12.21 -6.78
C TYR A 438 16.21 -11.59 -5.58
N PRO A 439 17.24 -12.22 -4.99
CA PRO A 439 17.98 -11.62 -3.89
C PRO A 439 18.59 -10.26 -4.22
N LEU A 440 19.04 -10.01 -5.47
CA LEU A 440 19.63 -8.73 -5.88
C LEU A 440 18.70 -7.55 -5.62
N GLY A 441 17.38 -7.71 -5.86
CA GLY A 441 16.40 -6.68 -5.54
C GLY A 441 16.32 -6.33 -4.04
N HIS A 442 16.71 -7.25 -3.17
CA HIS A 442 16.79 -7.01 -1.73
C HIS A 442 18.04 -6.23 -1.29
N TYR A 443 19.01 -6.03 -2.15
CA TYR A 443 20.11 -5.09 -1.88
C TYR A 443 19.55 -3.71 -1.59
N VAL A 444 18.64 -3.21 -2.45
CA VAL A 444 17.97 -1.92 -2.28
C VAL A 444 17.11 -1.89 -1.03
N THR A 445 16.32 -2.96 -0.81
CA THR A 445 15.48 -3.10 0.38
C THR A 445 16.27 -2.92 1.68
N ALA A 446 17.43 -3.57 1.78
CA ALA A 446 18.23 -3.54 2.99
C ALA A 446 19.05 -2.24 3.12
N ARG A 447 19.69 -1.79 2.02
CA ARG A 447 20.58 -0.64 2.08
C ARG A 447 19.84 0.67 2.28
N TYR A 448 18.78 0.91 1.51
CA TYR A 448 18.17 2.23 1.41
C TYR A 448 16.83 2.38 2.15
N TRP A 449 16.18 1.26 2.46
CA TRP A 449 14.90 1.30 3.19
C TRP A 449 15.02 0.73 4.61
N HIS A 450 15.66 -0.42 4.83
CA HIS A 450 16.03 -0.85 6.17
C HIS A 450 17.24 -0.08 6.73
N CYS A 451 17.99 0.58 5.87
CA CYS A 451 19.19 1.36 6.20
C CYS A 451 20.17 0.56 7.09
N VAL A 452 20.39 -0.71 6.73
CA VAL A 452 21.22 -1.59 7.56
C VAL A 452 22.63 -1.05 7.70
N ASP A 453 23.14 -1.01 8.93
CA ASP A 453 24.54 -0.71 9.21
C ASP A 453 25.38 -1.95 8.89
N PRO A 454 26.39 -1.88 8.02
CA PRO A 454 27.26 -3.01 7.72
C PRO A 454 27.90 -3.66 8.95
N ASP A 455 28.20 -2.86 9.98
CA ASP A 455 28.77 -3.34 11.25
C ASP A 455 27.70 -3.53 12.33
N GLY A 456 26.43 -3.35 11.97
CA GLY A 456 25.30 -3.41 12.89
C GLY A 456 24.57 -4.74 12.88
N VAL A 457 23.51 -4.75 13.65
CA VAL A 457 22.60 -5.90 13.80
C VAL A 457 21.19 -5.47 13.40
N HIS A 458 20.57 -6.21 12.48
CA HIS A 458 19.21 -5.96 12.01
C HIS A 458 18.23 -6.97 12.61
N LEU A 459 17.13 -6.47 13.16
CA LEU A 459 15.99 -7.29 13.61
C LEU A 459 14.78 -7.07 12.73
N THR A 460 14.26 -8.12 12.10
CA THR A 460 12.92 -8.15 11.51
C THR A 460 12.03 -9.13 12.29
N ILE A 461 10.86 -8.67 12.75
CA ILE A 461 9.87 -9.56 13.36
C ILE A 461 9.03 -10.18 12.25
N SER A 462 9.35 -11.41 11.91
CA SER A 462 8.61 -12.24 10.94
C SER A 462 8.97 -13.72 11.15
N ASP A 463 8.06 -14.61 10.83
CA ASP A 463 8.33 -16.04 10.71
C ASP A 463 9.03 -16.37 9.38
N THR A 464 9.89 -17.42 9.37
CA THR A 464 10.65 -17.81 8.17
C THR A 464 9.78 -18.34 7.04
N GLY A 465 8.55 -18.74 7.33
CA GLY A 465 7.57 -19.15 6.33
C GLY A 465 6.96 -18.03 5.50
N TRP A 466 7.32 -16.77 5.76
CA TRP A 466 6.80 -15.60 5.06
C TRP A 466 7.89 -14.89 4.23
N GLY A 467 7.51 -14.35 3.09
CA GLY A 467 8.41 -13.54 2.25
C GLY A 467 9.13 -12.44 3.03
N LYS A 468 8.45 -11.80 3.99
CA LYS A 468 9.05 -10.75 4.84
C LYS A 468 10.29 -11.21 5.61
N ALA A 469 10.43 -12.49 5.96
CA ALA A 469 11.65 -12.99 6.57
C ALA A 469 12.84 -12.95 5.59
N LEU A 470 12.61 -13.23 4.32
CA LEU A 470 13.65 -13.15 3.28
C LEU A 470 14.05 -11.71 3.01
N TRP A 471 13.12 -10.75 3.16
CA TRP A 471 13.37 -9.32 3.04
C TRP A 471 14.26 -8.78 4.18
N GLY A 472 14.11 -9.31 5.39
CA GLY A 472 14.70 -8.73 6.58
C GLY A 472 15.62 -9.64 7.41
N LYS A 473 15.81 -10.91 7.02
CA LYS A 473 16.62 -11.85 7.82
C LYS A 473 17.63 -12.67 7.00
N LEU A 474 17.79 -12.37 5.70
CA LEU A 474 18.66 -13.18 4.87
C LEU A 474 19.32 -12.34 3.77
N TYR A 475 18.63 -12.13 2.63
CA TYR A 475 19.30 -11.72 1.40
C TYR A 475 19.94 -10.34 1.48
N GLY A 476 19.14 -9.30 1.66
CA GLY A 476 19.62 -7.93 1.61
C GLY A 476 20.58 -7.57 2.72
N GLN A 477 20.32 -8.06 3.94
CA GLN A 477 21.17 -7.81 5.11
C GLN A 477 22.58 -8.37 4.88
N TRP A 478 22.68 -9.63 4.44
CA TRP A 478 23.98 -10.25 4.21
C TRP A 478 24.73 -9.66 3.02
N MET A 479 24.04 -9.30 1.93
CA MET A 479 24.67 -8.58 0.81
C MET A 479 25.28 -7.25 1.24
N ASN A 480 24.69 -6.57 2.22
CA ASN A 480 25.20 -5.33 2.79
C ASN A 480 26.15 -5.54 3.99
N GLY A 481 26.46 -6.80 4.33
CA GLY A 481 27.40 -7.16 5.39
C GLY A 481 26.85 -7.06 6.82
N ALA A 482 25.56 -6.73 7.00
CA ALA A 482 24.94 -6.61 8.32
C ALA A 482 24.58 -7.98 8.90
N ALA A 483 24.78 -8.13 10.22
CA ALA A 483 24.33 -9.31 10.94
C ALA A 483 22.80 -9.28 11.13
N THR A 484 22.17 -10.47 11.10
CA THR A 484 20.74 -10.60 11.42
C THR A 484 20.57 -11.09 12.86
N PHE A 485 19.63 -10.49 13.60
CA PHE A 485 19.20 -11.00 14.90
C PHE A 485 17.91 -11.80 14.74
N VAL A 486 17.91 -13.02 15.23
CA VAL A 486 16.79 -13.94 15.14
C VAL A 486 16.42 -14.41 16.54
N TYR A 487 15.19 -14.18 16.93
CA TYR A 487 14.65 -14.72 18.19
C TYR A 487 13.51 -15.69 17.88
N ASP A 488 13.67 -16.93 18.30
CA ASP A 488 12.64 -17.98 18.19
C ASP A 488 11.75 -17.98 19.45
N PHE A 489 10.78 -17.08 19.50
CA PHE A 489 9.78 -17.01 20.56
C PHE A 489 8.54 -17.83 20.21
N ASP A 490 7.84 -18.36 21.20
CA ASP A 490 6.56 -19.06 20.98
C ASP A 490 5.41 -18.07 20.76
N ARG A 491 5.35 -17.04 21.59
CA ARG A 491 4.34 -15.99 21.51
C ARG A 491 5.01 -14.63 21.62
N PHE A 492 4.56 -13.69 20.79
CA PHE A 492 5.05 -12.32 20.87
C PHE A 492 4.70 -11.68 22.23
N SER A 493 5.69 -11.07 22.85
CA SER A 493 5.55 -10.19 24.01
C SER A 493 6.48 -9.00 23.84
N ALA A 494 5.94 -7.80 24.00
CA ALA A 494 6.73 -6.57 23.91
C ALA A 494 7.79 -6.51 25.02
N ASP A 495 7.43 -6.87 26.25
CA ASP A 495 8.35 -6.93 27.41
C ASP A 495 9.54 -7.87 27.19
N ASP A 496 9.36 -8.91 26.40
CA ASP A 496 10.40 -9.90 26.11
C ASP A 496 11.36 -9.45 25.02
N ILE A 497 10.87 -8.63 24.08
CA ILE A 497 11.63 -8.15 22.91
C ILE A 497 12.32 -6.81 23.18
N LEU A 498 11.66 -5.85 23.84
CA LEU A 498 12.19 -4.50 24.06
C LEU A 498 13.57 -4.48 24.75
N PRO A 499 13.88 -5.31 25.77
CA PRO A 499 15.21 -5.35 26.36
C PRO A 499 16.33 -5.85 25.41
N LEU A 500 15.96 -6.58 24.35
CA LEU A 500 16.92 -7.16 23.42
C LEU A 500 17.58 -6.12 22.53
N PHE A 501 16.94 -4.95 22.31
CA PHE A 501 17.51 -3.88 21.51
C PHE A 501 18.85 -3.40 22.08
N ALA A 502 18.88 -3.00 23.34
CA ALA A 502 20.12 -2.60 23.99
C ALA A 502 21.09 -3.77 24.19
N LYS A 503 20.57 -4.92 24.64
CA LYS A 503 21.40 -6.10 24.95
C LYS A 503 22.25 -6.55 23.76
N TYR A 504 21.68 -6.53 22.55
CA TYR A 504 22.34 -7.01 21.33
C TYR A 504 22.77 -5.88 20.39
N ASN A 505 22.66 -4.63 20.85
CA ASN A 505 22.98 -3.44 20.06
C ASN A 505 22.31 -3.48 18.68
N ILE A 506 20.99 -3.75 18.68
CA ILE A 506 20.20 -3.82 17.44
C ILE A 506 20.11 -2.40 16.87
N THR A 507 20.67 -2.19 15.68
CA THR A 507 20.81 -0.86 15.07
C THR A 507 19.64 -0.51 14.16
N THR A 508 19.03 -1.51 13.52
CA THR A 508 17.91 -1.29 12.62
C THR A 508 16.81 -2.33 12.85
N PHE A 509 15.57 -1.89 12.68
CA PHE A 509 14.41 -2.67 13.08
C PHE A 509 13.29 -2.63 12.05
N CYS A 510 12.66 -3.78 11.79
CA CYS A 510 11.46 -3.88 10.96
C CYS A 510 10.42 -4.79 11.63
N ALA A 511 9.17 -4.32 11.68
CA ALA A 511 8.05 -5.11 12.18
C ALA A 511 6.74 -4.80 11.43
N PRO A 512 5.71 -5.66 11.53
CA PRO A 512 4.35 -5.29 11.12
C PRO A 512 3.75 -4.19 12.01
N PRO A 513 2.74 -3.42 11.52
CA PRO A 513 2.06 -2.39 12.30
C PRO A 513 1.51 -2.89 13.64
N THR A 514 1.00 -4.12 13.66
CA THR A 514 0.47 -4.77 14.85
C THR A 514 1.50 -4.83 15.98
N MET A 515 2.79 -5.06 15.67
CA MET A 515 3.85 -5.13 16.68
C MET A 515 4.17 -3.76 17.26
N TYR A 516 4.20 -2.71 16.42
CA TYR A 516 4.35 -1.33 16.90
C TYR A 516 3.21 -0.93 17.85
N ARG A 517 1.97 -1.36 17.56
CA ARG A 517 0.83 -1.16 18.46
C ARG A 517 1.00 -1.83 19.83
N PHE A 518 1.65 -2.99 19.88
CA PHE A 518 1.98 -3.61 21.15
C PHE A 518 3.08 -2.86 21.88
N PHE A 519 4.11 -2.40 21.18
CA PHE A 519 5.20 -1.63 21.79
C PHE A 519 4.69 -0.33 22.42
N ILE A 520 3.88 0.48 21.74
CA ILE A 520 3.38 1.74 22.27
C ILE A 520 2.40 1.57 23.45
N LYS A 521 1.88 0.35 23.71
CA LYS A 521 1.08 0.06 24.90
C LYS A 521 1.94 -0.14 26.16
N GLU A 522 3.22 -0.41 25.97
CA GLU A 522 4.19 -0.47 27.05
C GLU A 522 4.72 0.92 27.38
N ASP A 523 5.22 1.08 28.61
CA ASP A 523 5.95 2.27 28.98
C ASP A 523 7.37 2.20 28.40
N LEU A 524 7.52 2.69 27.16
CA LEU A 524 8.79 2.63 26.42
C LEU A 524 9.93 3.38 27.13
N SER A 525 9.63 4.31 28.05
CA SER A 525 10.66 5.03 28.81
C SER A 525 11.46 4.14 29.76
N LYS A 526 10.96 2.91 30.04
CA LYS A 526 11.66 1.92 30.86
C LYS A 526 12.73 1.14 30.12
N TYR A 527 12.79 1.26 28.80
CA TYR A 527 13.70 0.49 27.95
C TYR A 527 14.71 1.40 27.29
N ASP A 528 15.94 0.96 27.22
CA ASP A 528 16.98 1.64 26.42
C ASP A 528 16.82 1.23 24.96
N LEU A 529 16.33 2.17 24.14
CA LEU A 529 16.15 2.01 22.70
C LEU A 529 17.16 2.83 21.88
N SER A 530 18.18 3.38 22.54
CA SER A 530 19.18 4.28 21.91
C SER A 530 20.03 3.62 20.83
N SER A 531 20.14 2.29 20.85
CA SER A 531 20.84 1.52 19.82
C SER A 531 20.13 1.59 18.45
N ILE A 532 18.79 1.78 18.43
CA ILE A 532 18.01 1.80 17.20
C ILE A 532 18.28 3.12 16.47
N LYS A 533 18.79 3.03 15.26
CA LYS A 533 19.06 4.18 14.37
C LYS A 533 17.99 4.35 13.31
N HIS A 534 17.29 3.27 12.96
CA HIS A 534 16.29 3.27 11.90
C HIS A 534 15.20 2.23 12.15
N ALA A 535 13.95 2.61 11.85
CA ALA A 535 12.78 1.75 12.00
C ALA A 535 11.97 1.73 10.70
N SER A 536 11.52 0.55 10.28
CA SER A 536 10.75 0.38 9.05
C SER A 536 9.54 -0.55 9.23
N ILE A 537 8.59 -0.45 8.33
CA ILE A 537 7.33 -1.18 8.37
C ILE A 537 6.88 -1.57 6.96
N ALA A 538 6.39 -2.77 6.81
CA ALA A 538 5.72 -3.24 5.60
C ALA A 538 4.72 -4.35 5.90
N GLY A 539 3.83 -4.62 4.94
CA GLY A 539 2.83 -5.69 4.98
C GLY A 539 1.41 -5.19 5.19
N GLU A 540 1.24 -4.09 5.88
CA GLU A 540 0.01 -3.33 6.06
C GLU A 540 0.40 -1.86 6.16
N ALA A 541 -0.52 -0.95 5.85
CA ALA A 541 -0.26 0.48 6.03
C ALA A 541 -0.25 0.86 7.52
N MET A 542 0.55 1.85 7.88
CA MET A 542 0.72 2.33 9.26
C MET A 542 -0.41 3.27 9.65
N ASN A 543 -0.96 3.04 10.84
CA ASN A 543 -1.83 4.01 11.46
C ASN A 543 -1.01 5.24 11.91
N PRO A 544 -1.40 6.47 11.49
CA PRO A 544 -0.67 7.70 11.86
C PRO A 544 -0.50 7.92 13.37
N GLU A 545 -1.49 7.54 14.18
CA GLU A 545 -1.40 7.67 15.65
C GLU A 545 -0.30 6.78 16.23
N VAL A 546 -0.16 5.55 15.75
CA VAL A 546 0.91 4.62 16.17
C VAL A 546 2.28 5.18 15.78
N TYR A 547 2.38 5.75 14.58
CA TYR A 547 3.57 6.43 14.10
C TYR A 547 3.98 7.56 15.03
N GLU A 548 3.06 8.49 15.34
CA GLU A 548 3.34 9.65 16.17
C GLU A 548 3.72 9.27 17.61
N GLN A 549 3.03 8.30 18.20
CA GLN A 549 3.34 7.82 19.55
C GLN A 549 4.74 7.18 19.62
N PHE A 550 5.09 6.34 18.64
CA PHE A 550 6.42 5.74 18.59
C PHE A 550 7.51 6.81 18.39
N ARG A 551 7.29 7.75 17.45
CA ARG A 551 8.20 8.86 17.19
C ARG A 551 8.42 9.76 18.42
N LYS A 552 7.35 10.06 19.14
CA LYS A 552 7.43 10.90 20.35
C LYS A 552 8.36 10.33 21.41
N VAL A 553 8.41 9.01 21.55
CA VAL A 553 9.25 8.37 22.57
C VAL A 553 10.66 8.09 22.06
N THR A 554 10.79 7.65 20.81
CA THR A 554 12.08 7.20 20.26
C THR A 554 12.83 8.27 19.47
N GLY A 555 12.15 9.33 19.06
CA GLY A 555 12.66 10.32 18.09
C GLY A 555 12.76 9.80 16.66
N LEU A 556 12.44 8.52 16.42
CA LEU A 556 12.60 7.86 15.14
C LEU A 556 11.32 7.96 14.28
N SER A 557 11.52 8.30 13.01
CA SER A 557 10.49 8.11 11.98
C SER A 557 10.41 6.64 11.59
N ILE A 558 9.19 6.15 11.33
CA ILE A 558 8.98 4.79 10.83
C ILE A 558 8.85 4.87 9.31
N MET A 559 9.71 4.18 8.59
CA MET A 559 9.75 4.18 7.14
C MET A 559 8.82 3.11 6.58
N GLU A 560 7.70 3.54 6.00
CA GLU A 560 6.78 2.63 5.32
C GLU A 560 7.34 2.15 4.00
N GLY A 561 6.94 0.94 3.59
CA GLY A 561 7.28 0.37 2.30
C GLY A 561 6.23 -0.61 1.80
N PHE A 562 6.04 -0.63 0.49
CA PHE A 562 5.11 -1.48 -0.23
C PHE A 562 5.84 -2.45 -1.14
N GLY A 563 5.35 -3.66 -1.18
CA GLY A 563 5.73 -4.71 -2.11
C GLY A 563 4.88 -5.94 -1.87
N GLN A 564 5.04 -6.93 -2.71
CA GLN A 564 4.22 -8.14 -2.73
C GLN A 564 5.07 -9.39 -2.58
N THR A 565 4.43 -10.56 -2.54
CA THR A 565 5.13 -11.85 -2.65
C THR A 565 5.82 -11.99 -4.01
N GLU A 566 5.25 -11.39 -5.03
CA GLU A 566 5.68 -11.36 -6.42
C GLU A 566 6.87 -10.42 -6.67
N THR A 567 7.14 -9.49 -5.73
CA THR A 567 8.16 -8.45 -5.89
C THR A 567 9.11 -8.39 -4.68
N THR A 568 10.14 -7.56 -4.78
CA THR A 568 10.80 -6.98 -3.61
C THR A 568 10.11 -5.65 -3.26
N LEU A 569 10.77 -4.75 -2.53
CA LEU A 569 10.24 -3.42 -2.23
C LEU A 569 10.03 -2.62 -3.53
N VAL A 570 8.78 -2.25 -3.82
CA VAL A 570 8.40 -1.50 -5.04
C VAL A 570 8.34 0.00 -4.77
N ILE A 571 7.79 0.38 -3.62
CA ILE A 571 7.64 1.77 -3.17
C ILE A 571 8.11 1.82 -1.73
N GLY A 572 8.84 2.85 -1.34
CA GLY A 572 9.34 2.98 0.03
C GLY A 572 9.73 4.40 0.42
N ASN A 573 9.73 4.66 1.72
CA ASN A 573 10.38 5.82 2.28
C ASN A 573 11.88 5.48 2.42
N PHE A 574 12.68 5.92 1.46
CA PHE A 574 14.11 5.64 1.43
C PHE A 574 14.89 6.64 2.29
N VAL A 575 16.13 6.29 2.65
CA VAL A 575 17.08 7.23 3.23
C VAL A 575 17.12 8.51 2.39
N GLY A 576 17.30 9.67 3.04
CA GLY A 576 17.26 10.96 2.36
C GLY A 576 15.87 11.52 2.07
N THR A 577 14.79 10.76 2.36
CA THR A 577 13.42 11.27 2.24
C THR A 577 12.84 11.65 3.61
N THR A 578 12.00 12.68 3.65
CA THR A 578 11.16 12.98 4.81
C THR A 578 9.88 12.15 4.70
N PRO A 579 9.63 11.15 5.57
CA PRO A 579 8.45 10.32 5.46
C PRO A 579 7.19 11.13 5.74
N LYS A 580 6.17 10.91 4.92
CA LYS A 580 4.81 11.42 5.17
C LYS A 580 4.01 10.29 5.82
N PRO A 581 3.53 10.44 7.08
CA PRO A 581 2.77 9.39 7.77
C PRO A 581 1.55 8.91 6.97
N GLY A 582 1.44 7.59 6.79
CA GLY A 582 0.39 6.97 5.97
C GLY A 582 0.69 6.88 4.48
N SER A 583 1.81 7.47 4.01
CA SER A 583 2.30 7.29 2.65
C SER A 583 3.25 6.09 2.56
N MET A 584 3.13 5.30 1.50
CA MET A 584 4.08 4.21 1.21
C MET A 584 5.49 4.72 0.84
N GLY A 585 5.64 6.03 0.53
CA GLY A 585 6.90 6.61 0.06
C GLY A 585 6.95 6.83 -1.45
N LYS A 586 8.15 6.74 -2.03
CA LYS A 586 8.42 6.98 -3.46
C LYS A 586 8.78 5.67 -4.17
N PRO A 587 8.65 5.62 -5.51
CA PRO A 587 9.07 4.45 -6.30
C PRO A 587 10.53 4.06 -6.04
N ASN A 588 10.77 2.77 -5.95
CA ASN A 588 12.11 2.22 -5.91
C ASN A 588 12.79 2.41 -7.28
N PRO A 589 13.97 3.06 -7.35
CA PRO A 589 14.60 3.38 -8.63
C PRO A 589 15.01 2.17 -9.48
N MET A 590 14.99 0.96 -8.91
CA MET A 590 15.19 -0.27 -9.69
C MET A 590 13.97 -0.71 -10.51
N TYR A 591 12.79 -0.10 -10.26
CA TYR A 591 11.54 -0.39 -10.97
C TYR A 591 11.02 0.85 -11.69
N SER A 592 10.50 0.68 -12.89
CA SER A 592 9.70 1.71 -13.56
C SER A 592 8.24 1.55 -13.10
N VAL A 593 7.86 2.30 -12.07
CA VAL A 593 6.53 2.24 -11.45
C VAL A 593 5.64 3.32 -12.01
N GLU A 594 4.44 2.96 -12.45
CA GLU A 594 3.43 3.87 -12.96
C GLU A 594 2.08 3.62 -12.27
N LEU A 595 1.16 4.57 -12.39
CA LEU A 595 -0.24 4.42 -12.02
C LEU A 595 -1.11 4.45 -13.28
N MET A 596 -1.97 3.42 -13.44
CA MET A 596 -2.83 3.29 -14.63
C MET A 596 -4.31 3.22 -14.26
N ASP A 597 -5.14 3.82 -15.09
CA ASP A 597 -6.60 3.65 -15.03
C ASP A 597 -7.05 2.28 -15.54
N ALA A 598 -8.36 2.02 -15.48
CA ALA A 598 -8.95 0.76 -15.96
C ALA A 598 -8.83 0.56 -17.49
N GLU A 599 -8.56 1.61 -18.24
CA GLU A 599 -8.33 1.59 -19.68
C GLU A 599 -6.85 1.43 -20.06
N GLY A 600 -5.96 1.24 -19.07
CA GLY A 600 -4.51 1.08 -19.26
C GLY A 600 -3.79 2.37 -19.64
N LYS A 601 -4.30 3.53 -19.20
CA LYS A 601 -3.66 4.82 -19.44
C LYS A 601 -3.05 5.36 -18.16
N PRO A 602 -1.87 6.00 -18.24
CA PRO A 602 -1.27 6.66 -17.08
C PRO A 602 -2.20 7.73 -16.51
N VAL A 603 -2.36 7.74 -15.18
CA VAL A 603 -3.14 8.76 -14.47
C VAL A 603 -2.26 9.92 -14.03
N GLY A 604 -2.88 11.07 -13.73
CA GLY A 604 -2.21 12.26 -13.24
C GLY A 604 -1.96 12.25 -11.74
N THR A 605 -1.23 13.26 -11.27
CA THR A 605 -1.03 13.53 -9.84
C THR A 605 -2.38 13.78 -9.16
N GLY A 606 -2.66 13.10 -8.05
CA GLY A 606 -3.91 13.14 -7.30
C GLY A 606 -4.96 12.12 -7.76
N ASP A 607 -4.85 11.60 -8.98
CA ASP A 607 -5.77 10.58 -9.51
C ASP A 607 -5.42 9.19 -8.97
N THR A 608 -6.44 8.36 -8.77
CA THR A 608 -6.26 6.97 -8.36
C THR A 608 -6.02 6.08 -9.58
N GLY A 609 -4.96 5.29 -9.53
CA GLY A 609 -4.64 4.27 -10.53
C GLY A 609 -4.14 2.98 -9.90
N GLU A 610 -4.08 1.93 -10.70
CA GLU A 610 -3.42 0.68 -10.33
C GLU A 610 -1.90 0.88 -10.38
N ILE A 611 -1.21 0.40 -9.35
CA ILE A 611 0.25 0.34 -9.35
C ILE A 611 0.69 -0.73 -10.35
N VAL A 612 1.43 -0.32 -11.37
CA VAL A 612 1.99 -1.22 -12.38
C VAL A 612 3.51 -1.05 -12.48
N ILE A 613 4.20 -2.11 -12.88
CA ILE A 613 5.64 -2.11 -13.10
C ILE A 613 5.90 -2.38 -14.58
N TYR A 614 6.56 -1.45 -15.27
CA TYR A 614 6.95 -1.62 -16.67
C TYR A 614 8.04 -2.68 -16.82
N THR A 615 7.84 -3.62 -17.73
CA THR A 615 8.71 -4.77 -18.00
C THR A 615 9.15 -4.87 -19.47
N GLY A 616 8.72 -3.95 -20.33
CA GLY A 616 9.04 -3.96 -21.77
C GLY A 616 10.54 -3.78 -22.07
N ALA A 617 11.34 -3.28 -21.12
CA ALA A 617 12.80 -3.19 -21.24
C ALA A 617 13.54 -4.45 -20.75
N GLY A 618 12.82 -5.45 -20.23
CA GLY A 618 13.31 -6.68 -19.62
C GLY A 618 12.82 -6.85 -18.19
N ASP A 619 12.95 -8.09 -17.66
CA ASP A 619 12.45 -8.41 -16.33
C ASP A 619 13.36 -7.80 -15.24
N PRO A 620 12.84 -6.87 -14.39
CA PRO A 620 13.61 -6.28 -13.31
C PRO A 620 14.08 -7.35 -12.31
N CYS A 621 15.28 -7.19 -11.76
CA CYS A 621 15.70 -7.99 -10.61
C CYS A 621 14.71 -7.82 -9.46
N GLY A 622 14.36 -8.92 -8.79
CA GLY A 622 13.40 -8.88 -7.68
C GLY A 622 11.93 -9.06 -8.08
N LEU A 623 11.60 -9.02 -9.37
CA LEU A 623 10.28 -9.41 -9.85
C LEU A 623 10.23 -10.94 -10.04
N PHE A 624 9.07 -11.54 -9.77
CA PHE A 624 8.88 -13.00 -9.95
C PHE A 624 8.96 -13.42 -11.42
N LYS A 625 9.09 -14.72 -11.65
CA LYS A 625 9.09 -15.30 -13.00
C LYS A 625 7.70 -15.62 -13.55
N GLY A 626 6.71 -15.56 -12.68
CA GLY A 626 5.34 -15.98 -12.90
C GLY A 626 4.88 -16.96 -11.82
N TYR A 627 3.62 -17.34 -11.90
CA TYR A 627 3.04 -18.39 -11.04
C TYR A 627 3.41 -19.76 -11.60
N TYR A 628 3.95 -20.62 -10.73
CA TYR A 628 4.43 -21.93 -11.12
C TYR A 628 3.29 -22.80 -11.67
N GLU A 629 3.50 -23.36 -12.88
CA GLU A 629 2.51 -24.16 -13.62
C GLU A 629 1.12 -23.50 -13.79
N ALA A 630 1.05 -22.16 -13.70
CA ALA A 630 -0.19 -21.40 -13.86
C ALA A 630 -0.01 -20.23 -14.86
N PRO A 631 0.23 -20.52 -16.15
CA PRO A 631 0.48 -19.48 -17.16
C PRO A 631 -0.71 -18.55 -17.38
N GLU A 632 -1.94 -19.05 -17.26
CA GLU A 632 -3.15 -18.23 -17.37
C GLU A 632 -3.23 -17.20 -16.24
N ALA A 633 -3.02 -17.63 -15.00
CA ALA A 633 -2.97 -16.72 -13.85
C ALA A 633 -1.80 -15.73 -13.93
N THR A 634 -0.70 -16.11 -14.57
CA THR A 634 0.42 -15.20 -14.83
C THR A 634 0.01 -14.13 -15.85
N ALA A 635 -0.64 -14.53 -16.94
CA ALA A 635 -1.09 -13.62 -17.99
C ALA A 635 -2.18 -12.66 -17.53
N GLU A 636 -2.98 -12.99 -16.49
CA GLU A 636 -3.94 -12.08 -15.87
C GLU A 636 -3.27 -10.87 -15.19
N HIS A 637 -2.04 -11.04 -14.70
CA HIS A 637 -1.29 -10.02 -13.98
C HIS A 637 -0.08 -9.48 -14.75
N TRP A 638 0.33 -10.13 -15.82
CA TRP A 638 1.51 -9.72 -16.61
C TRP A 638 1.16 -9.71 -18.08
N HIS A 639 0.81 -8.54 -18.56
CA HIS A 639 0.38 -8.30 -19.95
C HIS A 639 0.72 -6.86 -20.37
N ASP A 640 0.66 -6.58 -21.67
CA ASP A 640 0.88 -5.26 -22.26
C ASP A 640 2.20 -4.60 -21.82
N ASP A 641 3.27 -5.39 -21.64
CA ASP A 641 4.58 -4.97 -21.14
C ASP A 641 4.57 -4.49 -19.68
N TYR A 642 3.53 -4.77 -18.88
CA TYR A 642 3.43 -4.40 -17.48
C TYR A 642 3.10 -5.59 -16.58
N TYR A 643 3.64 -5.55 -15.36
CA TYR A 643 3.15 -6.35 -14.26
C TYR A 643 2.12 -5.52 -13.48
N HIS A 644 0.91 -6.01 -13.41
CA HIS A 644 -0.25 -5.44 -12.72
C HIS A 644 -0.33 -5.97 -11.30
N THR A 645 -0.17 -5.08 -10.30
CA THR A 645 -0.14 -5.50 -8.90
C THR A 645 -1.52 -5.82 -8.33
N GLY A 646 -2.59 -5.28 -8.94
CA GLY A 646 -3.95 -5.32 -8.40
C GLY A 646 -4.15 -4.40 -7.18
N ASP A 647 -3.15 -3.58 -6.82
CA ASP A 647 -3.21 -2.61 -5.73
C ASP A 647 -3.39 -1.20 -6.29
N LEU A 648 -4.31 -0.43 -5.70
CA LEU A 648 -4.61 0.94 -6.10
C LEU A 648 -3.90 1.94 -5.20
N ALA A 649 -3.40 3.00 -5.82
CA ALA A 649 -2.77 4.12 -5.13
C ALA A 649 -3.05 5.43 -5.88
N TRP A 650 -2.72 6.55 -5.26
CA TRP A 650 -2.59 7.85 -5.90
C TRP A 650 -1.24 8.47 -5.54
N GLN A 651 -0.74 9.38 -6.36
CA GLN A 651 0.54 10.05 -6.17
C GLN A 651 0.31 11.53 -5.86
N ASP A 652 0.97 12.04 -4.81
CA ASP A 652 0.91 13.46 -4.50
C ASP A 652 1.91 14.29 -5.34
N GLU A 653 1.87 15.62 -5.15
CA GLU A 653 2.71 16.58 -5.85
C GLU A 653 4.22 16.45 -5.56
N ASP A 654 4.59 15.83 -4.45
CA ASP A 654 5.99 15.57 -4.07
C ASP A 654 6.47 14.18 -4.51
N GLY A 655 5.60 13.43 -5.21
CA GLY A 655 5.89 12.11 -5.74
C GLY A 655 5.70 10.96 -4.75
N TYR A 656 5.05 11.20 -3.61
CA TYR A 656 4.72 10.14 -2.65
C TYR A 656 3.46 9.39 -3.07
N PHE A 657 3.47 8.08 -2.90
CA PHE A 657 2.37 7.19 -3.20
C PHE A 657 1.55 6.89 -1.95
N TRP A 658 0.23 6.95 -2.09
CA TRP A 658 -0.74 6.73 -1.02
C TRP A 658 -1.63 5.54 -1.36
N TYR A 659 -1.66 4.57 -0.46
CA TYR A 659 -2.42 3.34 -0.67
C TYR A 659 -3.92 3.57 -0.54
N VAL A 660 -4.69 3.05 -1.50
CA VAL A 660 -6.17 3.13 -1.49
C VAL A 660 -6.77 1.79 -1.09
N GLY A 661 -6.27 0.70 -1.65
CA GLY A 661 -6.77 -0.66 -1.41
C GLY A 661 -6.50 -1.59 -2.57
N ARG A 662 -6.95 -2.81 -2.45
CA ARG A 662 -7.01 -3.74 -3.58
C ARG A 662 -8.08 -3.29 -4.56
N ALA A 663 -7.87 -3.48 -5.85
CA ALA A 663 -8.85 -3.13 -6.88
C ALA A 663 -10.19 -3.89 -6.71
N ASP A 664 -10.13 -5.12 -6.19
CA ASP A 664 -11.27 -5.98 -5.89
C ASP A 664 -11.95 -5.68 -4.52
N ASP A 665 -11.28 -4.97 -3.62
CA ASP A 665 -11.80 -4.59 -2.30
C ASP A 665 -12.48 -3.20 -2.26
N VAL A 666 -12.35 -2.38 -3.33
CA VAL A 666 -12.97 -1.05 -3.38
C VAL A 666 -14.49 -1.14 -3.35
N ILE A 667 -15.09 -0.44 -2.40
CA ILE A 667 -16.54 -0.42 -2.18
C ILE A 667 -17.19 0.60 -3.12
N LYS A 668 -18.12 0.13 -3.96
CA LYS A 668 -18.87 1.00 -4.89
C LYS A 668 -20.23 1.29 -4.29
N SER A 669 -20.39 2.43 -3.61
CA SER A 669 -21.62 2.80 -2.91
C SER A 669 -22.21 4.07 -3.49
N SER A 670 -23.40 4.02 -4.05
CA SER A 670 -24.09 5.18 -4.65
C SER A 670 -23.20 6.00 -5.60
N GLY A 671 -22.42 5.33 -6.45
CA GLY A 671 -21.49 5.96 -7.38
C GLY A 671 -20.15 6.42 -6.76
N TYR A 672 -19.97 6.33 -5.43
CA TYR A 672 -18.69 6.61 -4.78
C TYR A 672 -17.77 5.38 -4.80
N ARG A 673 -16.47 5.62 -4.98
CA ARG A 673 -15.40 4.63 -4.82
C ARG A 673 -14.75 4.83 -3.46
N ILE A 674 -14.92 3.88 -2.55
CA ILE A 674 -14.49 4.00 -1.17
C ILE A 674 -13.43 2.96 -0.88
N GLY A 675 -12.22 3.41 -0.53
CA GLY A 675 -11.14 2.54 -0.08
C GLY A 675 -11.41 2.05 1.36
N PRO A 676 -11.40 0.74 1.60
CA PRO A 676 -11.62 0.20 2.95
C PRO A 676 -10.60 0.70 3.97
N PHE A 677 -9.37 0.86 3.55
CA PHE A 677 -8.23 1.19 4.41
C PHE A 677 -8.39 2.54 5.12
N GLU A 678 -8.86 3.57 4.41
CA GLU A 678 -9.10 4.90 5.01
C GLU A 678 -10.07 4.83 6.20
N ILE A 679 -11.14 4.04 6.04
CA ILE A 679 -12.14 3.87 7.10
C ILE A 679 -11.60 3.02 8.25
N GLU A 680 -10.88 1.94 7.94
CA GLU A 680 -10.19 1.11 8.94
C GLU A 680 -9.25 1.96 9.79
N SER A 681 -8.45 2.82 9.16
CA SER A 681 -7.50 3.71 9.83
C SER A 681 -8.20 4.66 10.81
N VAL A 682 -9.28 5.29 10.39
CA VAL A 682 -10.06 6.21 11.25
C VAL A 682 -10.72 5.47 12.41
N ILE A 683 -11.31 4.30 12.17
CA ILE A 683 -11.92 3.51 13.25
C ILE A 683 -10.85 3.03 14.26
N MET A 684 -9.66 2.71 13.79
CA MET A 684 -8.55 2.28 14.64
C MET A 684 -7.97 3.40 15.53
N GLU A 685 -8.30 4.67 15.31
CA GLU A 685 -7.96 5.78 16.22
C GLU A 685 -8.70 5.67 17.56
N LEU A 686 -9.82 4.96 17.60
CA LEU A 686 -10.66 4.85 18.79
C LEU A 686 -10.01 3.90 19.83
N PRO A 687 -9.78 4.33 21.07
CA PRO A 687 -8.98 3.61 22.04
C PRO A 687 -9.57 2.26 22.46
N TYR A 688 -10.86 2.06 22.26
CA TYR A 688 -11.57 0.83 22.55
C TYR A 688 -11.63 -0.15 21.37
N VAL A 689 -11.06 0.20 20.20
CA VAL A 689 -10.96 -0.67 19.03
C VAL A 689 -9.64 -1.43 19.06
N LEU A 690 -9.70 -2.75 19.02
CA LEU A 690 -8.54 -3.62 18.94
C LEU A 690 -8.15 -3.88 17.48
N GLU A 691 -9.15 -4.22 16.66
CA GLU A 691 -9.00 -4.51 15.23
C GLU A 691 -10.27 -4.09 14.47
N CYS A 692 -10.08 -3.70 13.22
CA CYS A 692 -11.17 -3.34 12.33
C CYS A 692 -10.91 -3.88 10.93
N GLY A 693 -11.92 -4.49 10.33
CA GLY A 693 -11.93 -4.85 8.92
C GLY A 693 -13.15 -4.26 8.24
N VAL A 694 -12.94 -3.58 7.12
CA VAL A 694 -14.00 -2.93 6.34
C VAL A 694 -14.18 -3.65 5.00
N CYS A 695 -15.43 -3.90 4.64
CA CYS A 695 -15.79 -4.55 3.38
C CYS A 695 -17.10 -3.97 2.80
N ALA A 696 -17.38 -4.34 1.55
CA ALA A 696 -18.66 -4.08 0.92
C ALA A 696 -19.73 -5.03 1.48
N ALA A 697 -20.92 -4.49 1.76
CA ALA A 697 -22.12 -5.30 1.96
C ALA A 697 -23.16 -4.95 0.87
N PRO A 698 -23.90 -5.92 0.33
CA PRO A 698 -24.95 -5.65 -0.66
C PRO A 698 -26.04 -4.74 -0.11
N ASP A 699 -26.53 -3.82 -0.93
CA ASP A 699 -27.66 -2.93 -0.62
C ASP A 699 -28.55 -2.79 -1.85
N GLU A 700 -29.87 -2.94 -1.69
CA GLU A 700 -30.81 -2.94 -2.80
C GLU A 700 -30.91 -1.59 -3.53
N ILE A 701 -30.62 -0.49 -2.82
CA ILE A 701 -30.76 0.87 -3.35
C ILE A 701 -29.41 1.41 -3.84
N ARG A 702 -28.30 1.07 -3.13
CA ARG A 702 -26.98 1.67 -3.32
C ARG A 702 -25.98 0.75 -4.02
N GLY A 703 -26.44 -0.45 -4.41
CA GLY A 703 -25.57 -1.53 -4.89
C GLY A 703 -24.74 -2.11 -3.75
N GLN A 704 -23.89 -1.30 -3.12
CA GLN A 704 -23.09 -1.68 -1.95
C GLN A 704 -23.14 -0.60 -0.87
N VAL A 705 -22.91 -1.02 0.37
CA VAL A 705 -22.69 -0.12 1.52
C VAL A 705 -21.45 -0.53 2.29
N VAL A 706 -20.87 0.41 2.99
CA VAL A 706 -19.72 0.18 3.87
C VAL A 706 -20.16 -0.61 5.10
N LYS A 707 -19.52 -1.76 5.33
CA LYS A 707 -19.64 -2.58 6.53
C LYS A 707 -18.31 -2.61 7.28
N ALA A 708 -18.33 -2.28 8.57
CA ALA A 708 -17.18 -2.40 9.47
C ALA A 708 -17.41 -3.54 10.46
N CYS A 709 -16.51 -4.52 10.48
CA CYS A 709 -16.42 -5.58 11.48
C CYS A 709 -15.30 -5.22 12.45
N ILE A 710 -15.62 -5.14 13.73
CA ILE A 710 -14.75 -4.56 14.75
C ILE A 710 -14.59 -5.53 15.92
N THR A 711 -13.34 -5.76 16.33
CA THR A 711 -13.02 -6.40 17.59
C THR A 711 -12.69 -5.33 18.62
N LEU A 712 -13.40 -5.37 19.75
CA LEU A 712 -13.23 -4.39 20.83
C LEU A 712 -12.13 -4.83 21.81
N THR A 713 -11.55 -3.85 22.52
CA THR A 713 -10.62 -4.12 23.60
C THR A 713 -11.32 -4.81 24.77
N LYS A 714 -10.60 -5.62 25.51
CA LYS A 714 -11.13 -6.41 26.63
C LYS A 714 -11.78 -5.49 27.67
N GLY A 715 -13.03 -5.77 27.98
CA GLY A 715 -13.83 -4.99 28.95
C GLY A 715 -14.72 -3.91 28.32
N THR A 716 -14.67 -3.72 27.03
CA THR A 716 -15.59 -2.85 26.27
C THR A 716 -16.79 -3.66 25.78
N GLU A 717 -18.00 -3.23 26.08
CA GLU A 717 -19.23 -3.89 25.64
C GLU A 717 -19.72 -3.28 24.30
N GLY A 718 -20.01 -4.12 23.32
CA GLY A 718 -20.50 -3.72 22.00
C GLY A 718 -21.98 -3.37 22.00
N THR A 719 -22.31 -2.11 22.27
CA THR A 719 -23.69 -1.62 22.32
C THR A 719 -24.10 -0.91 21.02
N ASP A 720 -25.39 -0.74 20.79
CA ASP A 720 -25.87 0.06 19.65
C ASP A 720 -25.51 1.56 19.78
N ALA A 721 -25.38 2.05 21.01
CA ALA A 721 -24.86 3.40 21.26
C ALA A 721 -23.40 3.54 20.78
N LEU A 722 -22.57 2.51 21.03
CA LEU A 722 -21.18 2.48 20.57
C LEU A 722 -21.08 2.37 19.04
N LYS A 723 -21.96 1.60 18.38
CA LYS A 723 -22.04 1.58 16.92
C LYS A 723 -22.30 2.97 16.35
N LYS A 724 -23.27 3.68 16.95
CA LYS A 724 -23.63 5.04 16.53
C LYS A 724 -22.46 6.01 16.75
N GLU A 725 -21.77 5.91 17.87
CA GLU A 725 -20.58 6.73 18.18
C GLU A 725 -19.49 6.53 17.10
N ILE A 726 -19.20 5.27 16.73
CA ILE A 726 -18.23 4.95 15.68
C ILE A 726 -18.65 5.52 14.33
N GLN A 727 -19.94 5.35 13.96
CA GLN A 727 -20.47 5.91 12.73
C GLN A 727 -20.35 7.44 12.69
N ASP A 728 -20.69 8.11 13.78
CA ASP A 728 -20.61 9.57 13.87
C ASP A 728 -19.16 10.06 13.93
N TYR A 729 -18.25 9.28 14.52
CA TYR A 729 -16.82 9.55 14.50
C TYR A 729 -16.27 9.53 13.07
N VAL A 730 -16.55 8.45 12.32
CA VAL A 730 -16.10 8.33 10.94
C VAL A 730 -16.68 9.45 10.07
N LYS A 731 -17.98 9.80 10.22
CA LYS A 731 -18.59 10.94 9.51
C LYS A 731 -17.89 12.26 9.73
N LYS A 732 -17.33 12.49 10.93
CA LYS A 732 -16.63 13.72 11.26
C LYS A 732 -15.19 13.76 10.77
N ARG A 733 -14.59 12.59 10.60
CA ARG A 733 -13.18 12.43 10.23
C ARG A 733 -12.95 12.19 8.76
N THR A 734 -14.00 11.74 8.05
CA THR A 734 -13.97 11.46 6.61
C THR A 734 -15.17 12.16 5.95
N ALA A 735 -15.26 12.04 4.62
CA ALA A 735 -16.45 12.50 3.92
C ALA A 735 -17.69 11.73 4.40
N PRO A 736 -18.84 12.41 4.56
CA PRO A 736 -20.05 11.83 5.14
C PRO A 736 -20.51 10.50 4.52
N TYR A 737 -20.30 10.31 3.22
CA TYR A 737 -20.70 9.10 2.52
C TYR A 737 -19.83 7.87 2.83
N LYS A 738 -18.64 8.06 3.43
CA LYS A 738 -17.67 6.98 3.73
C LYS A 738 -17.98 6.23 5.03
N TYR A 739 -18.91 6.69 5.86
CA TYR A 739 -19.16 6.07 7.15
C TYR A 739 -19.74 4.65 7.01
N PRO A 740 -19.39 3.71 7.92
CA PRO A 740 -19.94 2.37 7.88
C PRO A 740 -21.42 2.37 8.25
N ARG A 741 -22.27 1.98 7.28
CA ARG A 741 -23.72 1.83 7.55
C ARG A 741 -24.01 0.62 8.42
N ILE A 742 -23.18 -0.39 8.31
CA ILE A 742 -23.27 -1.60 9.10
C ILE A 742 -22.04 -1.67 9.98
N VAL A 743 -22.24 -1.72 11.29
CA VAL A 743 -21.18 -1.97 12.29
C VAL A 743 -21.52 -3.26 13.01
N GLU A 744 -20.62 -4.22 12.94
CA GLU A 744 -20.73 -5.53 13.56
C GLU A 744 -19.56 -5.74 14.53
N PHE A 745 -19.84 -6.04 15.78
CA PHE A 745 -18.82 -6.43 16.75
C PHE A 745 -18.60 -7.93 16.69
N ARG A 746 -17.34 -8.34 16.65
CA ARG A 746 -16.91 -9.74 16.64
C ARG A 746 -15.84 -9.98 17.66
N ASP A 747 -15.81 -11.17 18.24
CA ASP A 747 -14.76 -11.58 19.18
C ASP A 747 -13.40 -11.69 18.46
N GLU A 748 -13.42 -12.12 17.19
CA GLU A 748 -12.25 -12.28 16.34
C GLU A 748 -12.63 -12.05 14.86
N LEU A 749 -11.72 -11.41 14.11
CA LEU A 749 -11.88 -11.25 12.66
C LEU A 749 -11.25 -12.43 11.90
N PRO A 750 -11.84 -12.86 10.78
CA PRO A 750 -11.26 -13.90 9.94
C PRO A 750 -9.95 -13.40 9.35
N LYS A 751 -8.88 -14.17 9.55
CA LYS A 751 -7.54 -13.83 9.10
C LYS A 751 -6.94 -14.92 8.23
N THR A 752 -6.07 -14.50 7.33
CA THR A 752 -5.14 -15.41 6.69
C THR A 752 -4.17 -15.95 7.74
N ILE A 753 -3.47 -17.02 7.41
CA ILE A 753 -2.40 -17.55 8.26
C ILE A 753 -1.30 -16.50 8.50
N SER A 754 -1.15 -15.50 7.61
CA SER A 754 -0.23 -14.36 7.79
C SER A 754 -0.75 -13.25 8.72
N GLY A 755 -1.97 -13.36 9.23
CA GLY A 755 -2.60 -12.37 10.10
C GLY A 755 -3.38 -11.27 9.37
N LYS A 756 -3.42 -11.26 8.02
CA LYS A 756 -4.21 -10.29 7.23
C LYS A 756 -5.69 -10.62 7.30
N ILE A 757 -6.53 -9.61 7.45
CA ILE A 757 -7.99 -9.77 7.46
C ILE A 757 -8.49 -10.26 6.10
N ILE A 758 -9.32 -11.30 6.12
CA ILE A 758 -9.96 -11.85 4.91
C ILE A 758 -11.29 -11.13 4.72
N ARG A 759 -11.29 -10.04 3.92
CA ARG A 759 -12.45 -9.15 3.77
C ARG A 759 -13.68 -9.85 3.19
N ASN A 760 -13.51 -10.80 2.28
CA ASN A 760 -14.62 -11.56 1.71
C ASN A 760 -15.31 -12.54 2.69
N LYS A 761 -14.79 -12.65 3.93
CA LYS A 761 -15.38 -13.41 5.04
C LYS A 761 -15.92 -12.52 6.18
N LEU A 762 -15.86 -11.20 5.99
CA LEU A 762 -16.44 -10.22 6.91
C LEU A 762 -17.98 -10.00 6.70
#